data_8be51428ee7a05e02952f443524791dc
#
_entry.id   8be51428ee7a05e02952f443524791dc
#
_cell.length_a   1.000
_cell.length_b   1.000
_cell.length_c   1.000
_cell.angle_alpha   90.00
_cell.angle_beta   90.00
_cell.angle_gamma   90.00
#
_symmetry.space_group_name_H-M   'P 1'
#
loop_
_entity.id
_entity.type
_entity.pdbx_description
1 polymer ?
#
loop_
_entity_poly.entity_id
_entity_poly.type
_entity_poly.pdbx_seq_one_letter_code
_entity_poly.pdbx_strand_id
1 'polypeptide(L)'
;MGEEKYTQKVLEAMQSAQQEAALRYHQEITSAHVLSALIKEPEGLLATIFAECRVDLPMLKAKLEQILKKIPSVKGQSRLGMSTEMVRVLGRAAKLAENMNDEYISTEHLLLAIVSDSDDEMQALCREFNLHQNKIQSVIKSERKQNVNSDNPESGYKSLEKYGRDLTAMARVGKLDPVIGRDEEIRRTIEILSRRTKNNPVLIGEPGVGKTAIVEGLARRIVAGDVPESLKNKTLYSLDMGSLIAGAKYRGEFEERLKSVLNEISKSDGQILLFIDEIHTVVGAGATEGAMDAGNLLKPMLARGQLRCIGATTLNEYRKYIEKDTALERRFQPVMVGQPSVEDTISILRGLKERYEVHHGVRIRDNALVSAAVLSDRYISDRFLPDKAIDLVDEAAAKLRTEIESMPEPIEKLRRKIMQLQIEEEALNKETDEASKEKLAKLIDEKTKLQNEENELKAKWDKEKQGIVRVRAIKKEMDSANTEMEKAQRSGDYAKASEIKYGKLPQLQKELEEMEKAVHDEEGNRLLKEEVSEEDIAQVVSRWTGIPVTKMLTGEREKLVHLEDVLHERVVGQDEAVKAVSEAIIRARAGIKDPNRPIGSFIFLGPTGVGKTELAKTLAESLFDDERSIIRIDMSEYMEKHSVARLIGAPPGYVGYDEGGQLTEAVRRRPYSVILLDEIEKAHRDVFNVLLQILDDGRLTDGKGRVVNFKNTVIIMTSNLGSHEILNQEDFATAEKLVRDILKDYFRPEFLNRVDDIIVFKALTKEQVRQIARIMLENLNKRLQHQVNISLSWSDEALTKLADEGFEPNFGARPLRRLLSHTIETQLSKEIIKGNIKEGDTVDINVNGEEFTFNPIRKMEA
;
A
#
# COMPACT_ATOMS: atom_id res chain seq x y z
N MET A 1 50.54 -37.46 11.03
CA MET A 1 49.90 -36.18 11.33
C MET A 1 48.41 -36.44 11.33
N GLY A 2 47.78 -36.39 12.52
CA GLY A 2 46.33 -36.55 12.61
C GLY A 2 45.63 -35.45 11.79
N GLU A 3 44.50 -35.76 11.26
CA GLU A 3 43.66 -34.75 10.55
C GLU A 3 43.31 -33.61 11.52
N GLU A 4 44.09 -32.52 11.43
CA GLU A 4 43.82 -31.32 12.18
C GLU A 4 42.56 -30.68 11.59
N LYS A 5 41.51 -30.57 12.43
CA LYS A 5 40.26 -29.99 12.05
C LYS A 5 40.30 -28.45 12.21
N TYR A 6 40.15 -27.71 11.14
CA TYR A 6 40.08 -26.25 11.14
C TYR A 6 38.66 -25.77 11.02
N THR A 7 38.34 -24.65 11.66
CA THR A 7 37.04 -23.98 11.42
C THR A 7 37.01 -23.36 10.01
N GLN A 8 35.78 -23.17 9.48
CA GLN A 8 35.62 -22.58 8.16
C GLN A 8 36.28 -21.20 8.05
N LYS A 9 36.23 -20.38 9.09
CA LYS A 9 36.89 -19.05 9.14
C LYS A 9 38.41 -19.12 9.10
N VAL A 10 38.99 -20.12 9.73
CA VAL A 10 40.46 -20.36 9.62
C VAL A 10 40.80 -20.76 8.18
N LEU A 11 40.01 -21.61 7.55
CA LEU A 11 40.23 -21.99 6.15
C LEU A 11 40.10 -20.80 5.20
N GLU A 12 39.08 -19.95 5.38
CA GLU A 12 38.89 -18.69 4.64
C GLU A 12 40.06 -17.75 4.84
N ALA A 13 40.55 -17.55 6.09
CA ALA A 13 41.68 -16.71 6.40
C ALA A 13 42.98 -17.23 5.74
N MET A 14 43.20 -18.56 5.75
CA MET A 14 44.34 -19.18 5.08
C MET A 14 44.27 -19.04 3.56
N GLN A 15 43.10 -19.19 2.95
CA GLN A 15 42.89 -18.93 1.52
C GLN A 15 43.17 -17.46 1.15
N SER A 16 42.66 -16.53 1.97
CA SER A 16 42.89 -15.08 1.77
C SER A 16 44.41 -14.75 1.88
N ALA A 17 45.10 -15.32 2.89
CA ALA A 17 46.53 -15.17 3.06
C ALA A 17 47.30 -15.73 1.87
N GLN A 18 46.89 -16.90 1.33
CA GLN A 18 47.45 -17.50 0.13
C GLN A 18 47.26 -16.62 -1.10
N GLN A 19 46.06 -16.07 -1.30
CA GLN A 19 45.80 -15.13 -2.40
C GLN A 19 46.62 -13.86 -2.29
N GLU A 20 46.74 -13.29 -1.09
CA GLU A 20 47.55 -12.09 -0.86
C GLU A 20 49.03 -12.33 -1.12
N ALA A 21 49.57 -13.44 -0.68
CA ALA A 21 50.96 -13.83 -0.96
C ALA A 21 51.22 -14.02 -2.47
N ALA A 22 50.27 -14.66 -3.18
CA ALA A 22 50.32 -14.84 -4.64
C ALA A 22 50.29 -13.51 -5.40
N LEU A 23 49.38 -12.60 -5.02
CA LEU A 23 49.28 -11.25 -5.62
C LEU A 23 50.52 -10.42 -5.44
N ARG A 24 51.25 -10.60 -4.34
CA ARG A 24 52.51 -9.90 -4.03
C ARG A 24 53.75 -10.59 -4.59
N TYR A 25 53.60 -11.73 -5.27
CA TYR A 25 54.68 -12.57 -5.76
C TYR A 25 55.62 -13.08 -4.65
N HIS A 26 55.12 -13.31 -3.44
CA HIS A 26 55.87 -13.91 -2.37
C HIS A 26 55.96 -15.44 -2.57
N GLN A 27 57.05 -16.06 -2.14
CA GLN A 27 57.25 -17.51 -2.30
C GLN A 27 56.66 -18.32 -1.15
N GLU A 28 56.45 -17.69 0.00
CA GLU A 28 56.00 -18.35 1.22
C GLU A 28 54.88 -17.57 1.88
N ILE A 29 53.96 -18.30 2.48
CA ILE A 29 52.89 -17.74 3.35
C ILE A 29 53.46 -17.62 4.75
N THR A 30 53.52 -16.40 5.30
CA THR A 30 53.99 -16.08 6.64
C THR A 30 52.84 -15.72 7.59
N SER A 31 53.14 -15.64 8.89
CA SER A 31 52.19 -15.18 9.92
C SER A 31 51.65 -13.77 9.62
N ALA A 32 52.45 -12.91 8.92
CA ALA A 32 52.00 -11.58 8.50
C ALA A 32 50.86 -11.63 7.50
N HIS A 33 50.84 -12.55 6.53
CA HIS A 33 49.74 -12.72 5.59
C HIS A 33 48.48 -13.21 6.30
N VAL A 34 48.62 -14.14 7.24
CA VAL A 34 47.49 -14.67 8.00
C VAL A 34 46.93 -13.60 8.94
N LEU A 35 47.76 -12.82 9.62
CA LEU A 35 47.26 -11.73 10.46
C LEU A 35 46.60 -10.65 9.62
N SER A 36 47.12 -10.35 8.42
CA SER A 36 46.47 -9.43 7.47
C SER A 36 45.04 -9.91 7.09
N ALA A 37 44.90 -11.21 6.85
CA ALA A 37 43.56 -11.81 6.56
C ALA A 37 42.62 -11.73 7.76
N LEU A 38 43.09 -12.01 8.99
CA LEU A 38 42.27 -11.95 10.22
C LEU A 38 41.84 -10.52 10.58
N ILE A 39 42.61 -9.49 10.22
CA ILE A 39 42.27 -8.09 10.51
C ILE A 39 41.36 -7.48 9.45
N LYS A 40 41.33 -8.04 8.24
CA LYS A 40 40.61 -7.48 7.10
C LYS A 40 39.08 -7.41 7.35
N GLU A 41 38.54 -8.45 7.97
CA GLU A 41 37.16 -8.53 8.42
C GLU A 41 37.08 -9.27 9.77
N PRO A 42 37.37 -8.59 10.90
CA PRO A 42 37.33 -9.24 12.20
C PRO A 42 35.89 -9.54 12.59
N GLU A 43 35.50 -10.81 12.63
CA GLU A 43 34.21 -11.27 13.03
C GLU A 43 34.26 -12.02 14.39
N GLY A 44 33.12 -12.10 15.05
CA GLY A 44 32.95 -12.89 16.27
C GLY A 44 33.88 -12.48 17.42
N LEU A 45 34.56 -13.46 18.02
CA LEU A 45 35.43 -13.24 19.20
C LEU A 45 36.68 -12.40 18.88
N LEU A 46 37.18 -12.43 17.63
CA LEU A 46 38.31 -11.58 17.22
C LEU A 46 37.99 -10.08 17.31
N ALA A 47 36.81 -9.66 16.90
CA ALA A 47 36.37 -8.27 16.99
C ALA A 47 36.36 -7.79 18.46
N THR A 48 35.88 -8.64 19.36
CA THR A 48 35.85 -8.36 20.81
C THR A 48 37.28 -8.30 21.38
N ILE A 49 38.16 -9.22 20.98
CA ILE A 49 39.57 -9.23 21.44
C ILE A 49 40.28 -7.92 21.01
N PHE A 50 40.14 -7.50 19.76
CA PHE A 50 40.74 -6.25 19.28
C PHE A 50 40.13 -5.01 19.99
N ALA A 51 38.85 -4.97 20.25
CA ALA A 51 38.22 -3.89 20.99
C ALA A 51 38.70 -3.81 22.45
N GLU A 52 38.69 -4.93 23.19
CA GLU A 52 39.14 -5.01 24.59
C GLU A 52 40.66 -4.74 24.73
N CYS A 53 41.45 -5.13 23.73
CA CYS A 53 42.84 -4.78 23.66
C CYS A 53 43.09 -3.32 23.25
N ARG A 54 42.06 -2.57 22.85
CA ARG A 54 42.11 -1.19 22.32
C ARG A 54 43.07 -1.06 21.15
N VAL A 55 43.00 -2.00 20.20
CA VAL A 55 43.88 -2.03 19.03
C VAL A 55 43.38 -1.02 18.01
N ASP A 56 44.26 -0.12 17.57
CA ASP A 56 44.01 0.73 16.41
C ASP A 56 44.21 -0.09 15.12
N LEU A 57 43.11 -0.69 14.60
CA LEU A 57 43.12 -1.54 13.43
C LEU A 57 43.69 -0.86 12.16
N PRO A 58 43.31 0.40 11.82
CA PRO A 58 43.94 1.13 10.72
C PRO A 58 45.43 1.25 10.82
N MET A 59 45.95 1.59 12.00
CA MET A 59 47.37 1.75 12.24
C MET A 59 48.11 0.42 12.23
N LEU A 60 47.51 -0.63 12.84
CA LEU A 60 48.05 -2.00 12.78
C LEU A 60 48.15 -2.49 11.32
N LYS A 61 47.12 -2.27 10.50
CA LYS A 61 47.08 -2.61 9.08
C LYS A 61 48.18 -1.88 8.31
N ALA A 62 48.38 -0.58 8.57
CA ALA A 62 49.44 0.20 7.90
C ALA A 62 50.85 -0.33 8.21
N LYS A 63 51.11 -0.70 9.48
CA LYS A 63 52.43 -1.28 9.86
C LYS A 63 52.62 -2.69 9.32
N LEU A 64 51.56 -3.51 9.33
CA LEU A 64 51.62 -4.83 8.75
C LEU A 64 51.90 -4.78 7.24
N GLU A 65 51.35 -3.79 6.56
CA GLU A 65 51.64 -3.52 5.13
C GLU A 65 53.12 -3.18 4.90
N GLN A 66 53.80 -2.51 5.84
CA GLN A 66 55.23 -2.24 5.77
C GLN A 66 56.07 -3.51 5.93
N ILE A 67 55.65 -4.44 6.81
CA ILE A 67 56.29 -5.74 6.98
C ILE A 67 56.11 -6.59 5.71
N LEU A 68 54.90 -6.66 5.18
CA LEU A 68 54.62 -7.39 3.94
C LEU A 68 55.42 -6.89 2.73
N LYS A 69 55.72 -5.58 2.65
CA LYS A 69 56.56 -4.99 1.61
C LYS A 69 58.05 -5.35 1.71
N LYS A 70 58.53 -5.77 2.89
CA LYS A 70 59.92 -6.19 3.09
C LYS A 70 60.17 -7.64 2.65
N ILE A 71 59.12 -8.46 2.53
CA ILE A 71 59.21 -9.85 2.10
C ILE A 71 59.67 -9.89 0.64
N PRO A 72 60.71 -10.70 0.30
CA PRO A 72 61.23 -10.79 -1.06
C PRO A 72 60.16 -11.26 -2.05
N SER A 73 60.03 -10.51 -3.15
CA SER A 73 59.10 -10.88 -4.25
C SER A 73 59.91 -11.45 -5.43
N VAL A 74 59.47 -12.60 -5.95
CA VAL A 74 60.09 -13.25 -7.11
C VAL A 74 59.05 -13.47 -8.20
N LYS A 75 59.24 -12.81 -9.35
CA LYS A 75 58.40 -13.02 -10.54
C LYS A 75 58.83 -14.30 -11.27
N GLY A 76 58.05 -15.35 -11.15
CA GLY A 76 58.25 -16.65 -11.81
C GLY A 76 57.28 -17.69 -11.30
N GLN A 77 57.14 -18.81 -12.02
CA GLN A 77 56.30 -19.96 -11.56
C GLN A 77 57.03 -20.71 -10.42
N SER A 78 56.88 -20.23 -9.20
CA SER A 78 57.29 -21.00 -8.01
C SER A 78 56.06 -21.55 -7.30
N ARG A 79 56.10 -22.75 -6.79
CA ARG A 79 55.05 -23.29 -5.92
C ARG A 79 55.07 -22.52 -4.61
N LEU A 80 53.93 -21.87 -4.29
CA LEU A 80 53.73 -21.18 -3.03
C LEU A 80 53.78 -22.22 -1.88
N GLY A 81 54.70 -22.03 -0.94
CA GLY A 81 54.84 -22.90 0.24
C GLY A 81 54.41 -22.16 1.52
N MET A 82 54.35 -22.88 2.62
CA MET A 82 54.25 -22.27 3.95
C MET A 82 55.64 -22.04 4.50
N SER A 83 55.90 -20.89 5.13
CA SER A 83 57.14 -20.62 5.83
C SER A 83 57.31 -21.58 7.03
N THR A 84 58.58 -21.84 7.38
CA THR A 84 58.89 -22.69 8.55
C THR A 84 58.29 -22.09 9.84
N GLU A 85 58.23 -20.77 9.94
CA GLU A 85 57.55 -20.05 11.02
C GLU A 85 56.06 -20.35 11.04
N MET A 86 55.36 -20.25 9.89
CA MET A 86 53.90 -20.50 9.83
C MET A 86 53.56 -21.93 10.19
N VAL A 87 54.41 -22.91 9.83
CA VAL A 87 54.22 -24.31 10.25
C VAL A 87 54.32 -24.45 11.78
N ARG A 88 55.25 -23.73 12.43
CA ARG A 88 55.35 -23.69 13.92
C ARG A 88 54.08 -23.05 14.53
N VAL A 89 53.63 -21.93 13.99
CA VAL A 89 52.41 -21.22 14.43
C VAL A 89 51.20 -22.13 14.34
N LEU A 90 51.00 -22.87 13.26
CA LEU A 90 49.92 -23.84 13.13
C LEU A 90 50.01 -24.98 14.14
N GLY A 91 51.22 -25.55 14.33
CA GLY A 91 51.43 -26.58 15.37
C GLY A 91 51.20 -26.05 16.78
N ARG A 92 51.47 -24.76 17.04
CA ARG A 92 51.15 -24.11 18.32
C ARG A 92 49.65 -23.89 18.47
N ALA A 93 48.97 -23.47 17.42
CA ALA A 93 47.49 -23.29 17.41
C ALA A 93 46.80 -24.64 17.73
N ALA A 94 47.26 -25.74 17.16
CA ALA A 94 46.74 -27.07 17.46
C ALA A 94 46.92 -27.47 18.94
N LYS A 95 48.11 -27.22 19.52
CA LYS A 95 48.32 -27.45 20.96
C LYS A 95 47.49 -26.56 21.86
N LEU A 96 47.23 -25.31 21.45
CA LEU A 96 46.34 -24.40 22.18
C LEU A 96 44.88 -24.89 22.16
N ALA A 97 44.40 -25.39 21.03
CA ALA A 97 43.09 -25.98 20.89
C ALA A 97 42.94 -27.24 21.78
N GLU A 98 43.93 -28.10 21.78
CA GLU A 98 43.97 -29.30 22.63
C GLU A 98 43.93 -28.92 24.15
N ASN A 99 44.76 -27.93 24.56
CA ASN A 99 44.79 -27.45 25.93
C ASN A 99 43.47 -26.79 26.39
N MET A 100 42.64 -26.29 25.46
CA MET A 100 41.34 -25.71 25.72
C MET A 100 40.21 -26.74 25.58
N ASN A 101 40.54 -27.98 25.31
CA ASN A 101 39.60 -29.10 25.02
C ASN A 101 38.68 -28.79 23.82
N ASP A 102 39.21 -28.23 22.77
CA ASP A 102 38.53 -27.89 21.53
C ASP A 102 38.83 -28.93 20.45
N GLU A 103 37.81 -29.32 19.69
CA GLU A 103 37.94 -30.27 18.59
C GLU A 103 38.45 -29.65 17.28
N TYR A 104 38.25 -28.31 17.15
CA TYR A 104 38.62 -27.54 15.98
C TYR A 104 39.55 -26.40 16.34
N ILE A 105 40.49 -26.10 15.44
CA ILE A 105 41.34 -24.91 15.52
C ILE A 105 40.58 -23.74 14.98
N SER A 106 40.27 -22.74 15.84
CA SER A 106 39.53 -21.51 15.51
C SER A 106 40.47 -20.31 15.31
N THR A 107 39.89 -19.19 14.89
CA THR A 107 40.64 -17.95 14.59
C THR A 107 41.34 -17.37 15.82
N GLU A 108 40.78 -17.54 17.04
CA GLU A 108 41.42 -17.12 18.29
C GLU A 108 42.65 -17.96 18.67
N HIS A 109 42.62 -19.26 18.37
CA HIS A 109 43.81 -20.12 18.55
C HIS A 109 44.93 -19.69 17.62
N LEU A 110 44.58 -19.35 16.36
CA LEU A 110 45.52 -18.88 15.37
C LEU A 110 46.12 -17.53 15.76
N LEU A 111 45.32 -16.57 16.25
CA LEU A 111 45.79 -15.28 16.75
C LEU A 111 46.70 -15.47 17.97
N LEU A 112 46.32 -16.31 18.95
CA LEU A 112 47.17 -16.62 20.10
C LEU A 112 48.53 -17.23 19.69
N ALA A 113 48.54 -18.13 18.72
CA ALA A 113 49.75 -18.76 18.21
C ALA A 113 50.66 -17.76 17.48
N ILE A 114 50.06 -16.83 16.71
CA ILE A 114 50.82 -15.74 16.06
C ILE A 114 51.48 -14.84 17.11
N VAL A 115 50.75 -14.46 18.16
CA VAL A 115 51.29 -13.62 19.23
C VAL A 115 52.39 -14.28 20.03
N SER A 116 52.37 -15.61 20.15
CA SER A 116 53.34 -16.34 20.99
C SER A 116 54.56 -16.96 20.24
N ASP A 117 54.36 -17.41 18.98
CA ASP A 117 55.33 -18.25 18.28
C ASP A 117 55.70 -17.76 16.86
N SER A 118 55.28 -16.54 16.46
CA SER A 118 55.75 -15.90 15.23
C SER A 118 57.20 -15.43 15.35
N ASP A 119 57.73 -14.83 14.29
CA ASP A 119 59.08 -14.25 14.31
C ASP A 119 59.18 -13.00 15.21
N ASP A 120 60.39 -12.55 15.51
CA ASP A 120 60.65 -11.43 16.43
C ASP A 120 60.00 -10.11 15.93
N GLU A 121 59.94 -9.89 14.62
CA GLU A 121 59.31 -8.67 14.04
C GLU A 121 57.78 -8.66 14.24
N MET A 122 57.12 -9.79 14.04
CA MET A 122 55.68 -9.95 14.26
C MET A 122 55.34 -9.92 15.75
N GLN A 123 56.14 -10.54 16.60
CA GLN A 123 55.93 -10.46 18.06
C GLN A 123 56.11 -9.02 18.57
N ALA A 124 57.09 -8.27 18.07
CA ALA A 124 57.29 -6.87 18.39
C ALA A 124 56.09 -6.02 17.97
N LEU A 125 55.56 -6.26 16.75
CA LEU A 125 54.36 -5.61 16.26
C LEU A 125 53.16 -5.90 17.18
N CYS A 126 52.91 -7.14 17.53
CA CYS A 126 51.82 -7.52 18.41
C CYS A 126 51.87 -6.84 19.77
N ARG A 127 53.11 -6.74 20.36
CA ARG A 127 53.32 -6.04 21.66
C ARG A 127 53.04 -4.54 21.54
N GLU A 128 53.45 -3.91 20.47
CA GLU A 128 53.22 -2.49 20.21
C GLU A 128 51.73 -2.15 20.19
N PHE A 129 50.90 -3.06 19.70
CA PHE A 129 49.43 -2.91 19.65
C PHE A 129 48.70 -3.56 20.85
N ASN A 130 49.37 -3.77 21.98
CA ASN A 130 48.82 -4.35 23.20
C ASN A 130 48.20 -5.76 23.05
N LEU A 131 48.57 -6.49 22.01
CA LEU A 131 48.20 -7.89 21.82
C LEU A 131 49.15 -8.78 22.62
N HIS A 132 48.81 -8.98 23.91
CA HIS A 132 49.55 -9.83 24.81
C HIS A 132 48.81 -11.14 25.04
N GLN A 133 49.52 -12.27 25.06
CA GLN A 133 48.97 -13.59 25.22
C GLN A 133 48.05 -13.69 26.45
N ASN A 134 48.47 -13.19 27.62
CA ASN A 134 47.72 -13.25 28.87
C ASN A 134 46.41 -12.48 28.77
N LYS A 135 46.41 -11.31 28.09
CA LYS A 135 45.25 -10.45 27.93
C LYS A 135 44.26 -11.09 26.97
N ILE A 136 44.72 -11.61 25.84
CA ILE A 136 43.89 -12.36 24.88
C ILE A 136 43.26 -13.57 25.55
N GLN A 137 44.01 -14.34 26.34
CA GLN A 137 43.47 -15.49 27.06
C GLN A 137 42.43 -15.11 28.10
N SER A 138 42.60 -13.96 28.79
CA SER A 138 41.60 -13.46 29.76
C SER A 138 40.29 -13.10 29.04
N VAL A 139 40.35 -12.44 27.88
CA VAL A 139 39.19 -12.09 27.05
C VAL A 139 38.49 -13.37 26.50
N ILE A 140 39.27 -14.34 26.03
CA ILE A 140 38.69 -15.62 25.57
C ILE A 140 37.98 -16.32 26.73
N LYS A 141 38.54 -16.33 27.94
CA LYS A 141 37.91 -16.96 29.12
C LYS A 141 36.65 -16.23 29.59
N SER A 142 36.61 -14.90 29.49
CA SER A 142 35.44 -14.12 29.89
C SER A 142 34.29 -14.21 28.90
N GLU A 143 34.58 -14.14 27.62
CA GLU A 143 33.60 -14.09 26.55
C GLU A 143 33.20 -15.47 26.03
N ARG A 144 34.11 -16.43 26.07
CA ARG A 144 33.90 -17.77 25.53
C ARG A 144 33.22 -18.68 26.55
N LYS A 145 31.97 -19.04 26.31
CA LYS A 145 31.16 -19.89 27.19
C LYS A 145 31.07 -21.36 26.76
N GLN A 146 31.64 -21.74 25.63
CA GLN A 146 31.59 -23.10 25.08
C GLN A 146 32.86 -23.48 24.35
N ASN A 147 33.20 -24.77 24.30
CA ASN A 147 34.29 -25.34 23.52
C ASN A 147 33.97 -25.35 22.02
N VAL A 148 34.98 -25.27 21.15
CA VAL A 148 34.87 -25.29 19.70
C VAL A 148 34.75 -26.74 19.20
N ASN A 149 33.49 -27.24 19.18
CA ASN A 149 33.17 -28.61 18.81
C ASN A 149 32.47 -28.70 17.44
N SER A 150 32.42 -27.60 16.68
CA SER A 150 31.86 -27.54 15.33
C SER A 150 32.82 -26.82 14.38
N ASP A 151 32.64 -27.04 13.09
CA ASP A 151 33.42 -26.41 12.03
C ASP A 151 33.10 -24.91 11.81
N ASN A 152 31.99 -24.41 12.40
CA ASN A 152 31.60 -23.00 12.28
C ASN A 152 31.14 -22.39 13.63
N PRO A 153 31.98 -22.31 14.66
CA PRO A 153 31.66 -21.82 15.99
C PRO A 153 31.41 -20.31 16.00
N GLU A 154 32.05 -19.58 15.08
CA GLU A 154 31.93 -18.12 15.00
C GLU A 154 30.53 -17.66 14.61
N SER A 155 29.74 -18.48 13.91
CA SER A 155 28.34 -18.18 13.57
C SER A 155 27.43 -18.12 14.81
N GLY A 156 27.86 -18.69 15.95
CA GLY A 156 27.13 -18.73 17.21
C GLY A 156 27.37 -17.55 18.15
N TYR A 157 28.36 -16.69 17.88
CA TYR A 157 28.65 -15.54 18.73
C TYR A 157 27.78 -14.34 18.36
N LYS A 158 27.06 -13.78 19.38
CA LYS A 158 26.18 -12.61 19.20
C LYS A 158 25.07 -12.83 18.14
N SER A 159 24.55 -14.05 18.06
CA SER A 159 23.47 -14.40 17.12
C SER A 159 22.25 -13.54 17.29
N LEU A 160 21.96 -13.11 18.53
CA LEU A 160 20.81 -12.26 18.83
C LEU A 160 20.99 -10.84 18.27
N GLU A 161 22.19 -10.27 18.29
CA GLU A 161 22.47 -8.98 17.66
C GLU A 161 22.45 -9.07 16.12
N LYS A 162 22.80 -10.22 15.56
CA LYS A 162 22.84 -10.46 14.11
C LYS A 162 21.45 -10.69 13.51
N TYR A 163 20.60 -11.43 14.20
CA TYR A 163 19.30 -11.88 13.70
C TYR A 163 18.11 -11.27 14.45
N GLY A 164 18.36 -10.35 15.37
CA GLY A 164 17.32 -9.67 16.14
C GLY A 164 17.60 -8.18 16.27
N ARG A 165 16.52 -7.44 16.60
CA ARG A 165 16.57 -5.99 16.87
C ARG A 165 16.23 -5.75 18.34
N ASP A 166 17.10 -5.08 19.08
CA ASP A 166 16.84 -4.67 20.46
C ASP A 166 15.87 -3.47 20.49
N LEU A 167 14.58 -3.74 20.76
CA LEU A 167 13.53 -2.72 20.84
C LEU A 167 13.72 -1.83 22.07
N THR A 168 14.27 -2.36 23.18
CA THR A 168 14.53 -1.57 24.39
C THR A 168 15.68 -0.59 24.17
N ALA A 169 16.73 -0.98 23.45
CA ALA A 169 17.80 -0.05 23.04
C ALA A 169 17.28 1.04 22.10
N MET A 170 16.42 0.67 21.13
CA MET A 170 15.76 1.64 20.24
C MET A 170 14.87 2.61 21.01
N ALA A 171 14.11 2.11 22.02
CA ALA A 171 13.31 2.95 22.88
C ALA A 171 14.13 3.95 23.68
N ARG A 172 15.31 3.52 24.21
CA ARG A 172 16.24 4.40 24.95
C ARG A 172 16.77 5.55 24.08
N VAL A 173 16.99 5.30 22.81
CA VAL A 173 17.49 6.30 21.86
C VAL A 173 16.36 7.14 21.23
N GLY A 174 15.07 6.84 21.55
CA GLY A 174 13.91 7.56 21.02
C GLY A 174 13.57 7.23 19.56
N LYS A 175 14.05 6.10 19.04
CA LYS A 175 13.81 5.69 17.64
C LYS A 175 12.44 5.02 17.42
N LEU A 176 11.75 4.62 18.51
CA LEU A 176 10.43 3.99 18.39
C LEU A 176 9.31 5.04 18.33
N ASP A 177 8.28 4.75 17.55
CA ASP A 177 7.10 5.60 17.42
C ASP A 177 6.28 5.67 18.72
N PRO A 178 5.56 6.78 18.97
CA PRO A 178 4.62 6.85 20.07
C PRO A 178 3.46 5.87 19.82
N VAL A 179 3.11 5.09 20.84
CA VAL A 179 1.98 4.15 20.76
C VAL A 179 0.79 4.78 21.47
N ILE A 180 -0.32 4.90 20.78
CA ILE A 180 -1.53 5.59 21.23
C ILE A 180 -2.71 4.62 21.10
N GLY A 181 -3.61 4.62 22.09
CA GLY A 181 -4.86 3.86 22.06
C GLY A 181 -4.71 2.34 22.21
N ARG A 182 -3.57 1.85 22.74
CA ARG A 182 -3.30 0.41 22.94
C ARG A 182 -2.97 0.04 24.37
N ASP A 183 -3.41 0.86 25.33
CA ASP A 183 -3.08 0.69 26.75
C ASP A 183 -3.64 -0.59 27.36
N GLU A 184 -4.83 -1.01 26.96
CA GLU A 184 -5.47 -2.24 27.43
C GLU A 184 -4.73 -3.48 26.95
N GLU A 185 -4.38 -3.54 25.68
CA GLU A 185 -3.65 -4.68 25.09
C GLU A 185 -2.23 -4.77 25.65
N ILE A 186 -1.54 -3.63 25.86
CA ILE A 186 -0.22 -3.59 26.48
C ILE A 186 -0.33 -4.06 27.94
N ARG A 187 -1.31 -3.58 28.70
CA ARG A 187 -1.56 -4.03 30.08
C ARG A 187 -1.83 -5.52 30.13
N ARG A 188 -2.68 -6.02 29.25
CA ARG A 188 -2.98 -7.45 29.15
C ARG A 188 -1.77 -8.28 28.81
N THR A 189 -0.91 -7.80 27.92
CA THR A 189 0.36 -8.44 27.57
C THR A 189 1.29 -8.51 28.80
N ILE A 190 1.40 -7.43 29.58
CA ILE A 190 2.17 -7.37 30.84
C ILE A 190 1.63 -8.36 31.86
N GLU A 191 0.31 -8.43 32.04
CA GLU A 191 -0.32 -9.38 32.95
C GLU A 191 0.01 -10.81 32.61
N ILE A 192 -0.08 -11.18 31.31
CA ILE A 192 0.23 -12.52 30.84
C ILE A 192 1.70 -12.85 31.05
N LEU A 193 2.63 -11.94 30.71
CA LEU A 193 4.06 -12.14 30.92
C LEU A 193 4.43 -12.33 32.41
N SER A 194 3.62 -11.79 33.31
CA SER A 194 3.81 -11.91 34.77
C SER A 194 3.22 -13.19 35.37
N ARG A 195 2.51 -14.03 34.57
CA ARG A 195 1.90 -15.27 35.08
C ARG A 195 2.96 -16.36 35.29
N ARG A 196 2.63 -17.32 36.16
CA ARG A 196 3.49 -18.50 36.39
C ARG A 196 3.44 -19.51 35.27
N THR A 197 2.29 -19.67 34.62
CA THR A 197 2.05 -20.60 33.50
C THR A 197 1.25 -19.90 32.43
N LYS A 198 1.32 -20.35 31.19
CA LYS A 198 0.72 -19.67 30.01
C LYS A 198 1.14 -18.19 29.95
N ASN A 199 2.43 -17.97 30.15
CA ASN A 199 3.04 -16.64 30.27
C ASN A 199 3.60 -16.09 28.96
N ASN A 200 3.23 -16.66 27.83
CA ASN A 200 3.59 -16.20 26.50
C ASN A 200 2.34 -15.63 25.83
N PRO A 201 2.20 -14.33 25.66
CA PRO A 201 1.09 -13.72 24.94
C PRO A 201 1.23 -13.93 23.42
N VAL A 202 0.10 -14.17 22.76
CA VAL A 202 0.00 -14.10 21.29
C VAL A 202 -0.98 -13.01 20.93
N LEU A 203 -0.50 -11.99 20.22
CA LEU A 203 -1.29 -10.90 19.68
C LEU A 203 -2.00 -11.39 18.41
N ILE A 204 -3.32 -11.47 18.46
CA ILE A 204 -4.14 -11.98 17.38
C ILE A 204 -4.97 -10.86 16.79
N GLY A 205 -4.82 -10.57 15.50
CA GLY A 205 -5.58 -9.53 14.81
C GLY A 205 -5.27 -9.52 13.33
N GLU A 206 -6.09 -8.81 12.60
CA GLU A 206 -5.91 -8.64 11.16
C GLU A 206 -4.60 -7.91 10.83
N PRO A 207 -4.08 -8.03 9.58
CA PRO A 207 -2.91 -7.26 9.15
C PRO A 207 -3.15 -5.75 9.30
N GLY A 208 -2.12 -5.00 9.70
CA GLY A 208 -2.21 -3.53 9.77
C GLY A 208 -2.97 -2.95 10.98
N VAL A 209 -3.47 -3.78 11.93
CA VAL A 209 -4.15 -3.25 13.13
C VAL A 209 -3.18 -2.74 14.22
N GLY A 210 -1.87 -2.86 14.04
CA GLY A 210 -0.87 -2.35 14.98
C GLY A 210 -0.40 -3.35 16.03
N LYS A 211 -0.34 -4.65 15.73
CA LYS A 211 0.19 -5.70 16.64
C LYS A 211 1.63 -5.40 17.08
N THR A 212 2.50 -5.02 16.13
CA THR A 212 3.91 -4.69 16.40
C THR A 212 4.04 -3.44 17.28
N ALA A 213 3.16 -2.44 17.09
CA ALA A 213 3.14 -1.24 17.90
C ALA A 213 2.91 -1.52 19.39
N ILE A 214 2.08 -2.54 19.76
CA ILE A 214 1.86 -2.96 21.14
C ILE A 214 3.18 -3.40 21.79
N VAL A 215 4.01 -4.11 21.05
CA VAL A 215 5.31 -4.61 21.52
C VAL A 215 6.32 -3.46 21.67
N GLU A 216 6.30 -2.51 20.74
CA GLU A 216 7.09 -1.28 20.83
C GLU A 216 6.66 -0.41 22.03
N GLY A 217 5.35 -0.31 22.29
CA GLY A 217 4.79 0.32 23.46
C GLY A 217 5.24 -0.33 24.77
N LEU A 218 5.27 -1.67 24.79
CA LEU A 218 5.82 -2.43 25.90
C LEU A 218 7.31 -2.13 26.13
N ALA A 219 8.12 -2.06 25.06
CA ALA A 219 9.54 -1.70 25.16
C ALA A 219 9.73 -0.30 25.77
N ARG A 220 8.91 0.66 25.36
CA ARG A 220 8.93 2.02 25.95
C ARG A 220 8.56 2.03 27.44
N ARG A 221 7.53 1.27 27.86
CA ARG A 221 7.15 1.15 29.28
C ARG A 221 8.24 0.47 30.12
N ILE A 222 8.92 -0.55 29.56
CA ILE A 222 10.06 -1.19 30.24
C ILE A 222 11.17 -0.17 30.49
N VAL A 223 11.51 0.65 29.49
CA VAL A 223 12.54 1.69 29.60
C VAL A 223 12.14 2.80 30.55
N ALA A 224 10.87 3.20 30.57
CA ALA A 224 10.32 4.19 31.53
C ALA A 224 10.18 3.66 32.95
N GLY A 225 10.30 2.33 33.15
CA GLY A 225 10.09 1.71 34.46
C GLY A 225 8.61 1.53 34.83
N ASP A 226 7.68 1.80 33.92
CA ASP A 226 6.22 1.66 34.11
C ASP A 226 5.76 0.22 33.82
N VAL A 227 6.40 -0.72 34.52
CA VAL A 227 6.12 -2.15 34.47
C VAL A 227 6.36 -2.78 35.85
N PRO A 228 5.74 -3.95 36.15
CA PRO A 228 6.02 -4.70 37.39
C PRO A 228 7.52 -5.03 37.53
N GLU A 229 7.96 -5.18 38.80
CA GLU A 229 9.36 -5.51 39.12
C GLU A 229 9.91 -6.72 38.32
N SER A 230 9.05 -7.70 38.01
CA SER A 230 9.44 -8.91 37.26
C SER A 230 9.84 -8.61 35.84
N LEU A 231 9.48 -7.45 35.29
CA LEU A 231 9.77 -7.03 33.89
C LEU A 231 10.73 -5.82 33.84
N LYS A 232 11.02 -5.18 35.01
CA LYS A 232 12.06 -4.14 35.04
C LYS A 232 13.41 -4.74 34.67
N ASN A 233 14.21 -3.98 33.96
CA ASN A 233 15.54 -4.38 33.51
C ASN A 233 15.58 -5.54 32.50
N LYS A 234 14.44 -5.95 31.92
CA LYS A 234 14.44 -6.92 30.84
C LYS A 234 14.69 -6.23 29.50
N THR A 235 15.31 -6.98 28.59
CA THR A 235 15.57 -6.55 27.23
C THR A 235 14.59 -7.22 26.29
N LEU A 236 13.96 -6.47 25.42
CA LEU A 236 12.99 -6.96 24.45
C LEU A 236 13.62 -6.98 23.07
N TYR A 237 13.79 -8.18 22.50
CA TYR A 237 14.32 -8.39 21.16
C TYR A 237 13.21 -8.80 20.20
N SER A 238 13.16 -8.18 19.03
CA SER A 238 12.35 -8.63 17.88
C SER A 238 13.19 -9.52 16.99
N LEU A 239 12.75 -10.75 16.76
CA LEU A 239 13.42 -11.71 15.87
C LEU A 239 13.12 -11.37 14.41
N ASP A 240 14.17 -11.25 13.60
CA ASP A 240 14.05 -11.04 12.16
C ASP A 240 14.14 -12.38 11.43
N MET A 241 12.98 -12.94 11.10
CA MET A 241 12.87 -14.21 10.38
C MET A 241 13.46 -14.14 8.97
N GLY A 242 13.37 -12.96 8.31
CA GLY A 242 13.94 -12.75 7.00
C GLY A 242 15.47 -12.89 7.02
N SER A 243 16.14 -12.28 8.01
CA SER A 243 17.59 -12.39 8.19
C SER A 243 18.04 -13.80 8.56
N LEU A 244 17.23 -14.57 9.28
CA LEU A 244 17.55 -15.97 9.59
C LEU A 244 17.53 -16.88 8.36
N ILE A 245 16.60 -16.62 7.42
CA ILE A 245 16.40 -17.42 6.20
C ILE A 245 17.36 -16.94 5.09
N ALA A 246 17.64 -15.65 5.00
CA ALA A 246 18.46 -15.08 3.95
C ALA A 246 19.86 -15.73 3.91
N GLY A 247 20.25 -16.20 2.72
CA GLY A 247 21.55 -16.84 2.50
C GLY A 247 21.73 -18.25 3.06
N ALA A 248 20.71 -18.84 3.70
CA ALA A 248 20.74 -20.25 4.09
C ALA A 248 20.51 -21.14 2.85
N LYS A 249 21.57 -21.80 2.39
CA LYS A 249 21.51 -22.70 1.22
C LYS A 249 20.87 -24.04 1.55
N TYR A 250 20.96 -24.48 2.80
CA TYR A 250 20.45 -25.77 3.29
C TYR A 250 19.61 -25.59 4.55
N ARG A 251 18.65 -26.46 4.73
CA ARG A 251 17.76 -26.52 5.91
C ARG A 251 18.52 -26.50 7.25
N GLY A 252 19.63 -27.21 7.35
CA GLY A 252 20.45 -27.29 8.56
C GLY A 252 21.00 -25.93 9.02
N GLU A 253 21.35 -25.05 8.10
CA GLU A 253 21.91 -23.72 8.43
C GLU A 253 20.89 -22.82 9.14
N PHE A 254 19.64 -22.81 8.71
CA PHE A 254 18.57 -22.09 9.40
C PHE A 254 18.30 -22.65 10.81
N GLU A 255 18.23 -23.98 10.93
CA GLU A 255 18.02 -24.63 12.22
C GLU A 255 19.19 -24.33 13.19
N GLU A 256 20.42 -24.30 12.73
CA GLU A 256 21.59 -23.91 13.51
C GLU A 256 21.58 -22.46 13.95
N ARG A 257 21.23 -21.52 13.04
CA ARG A 257 21.10 -20.09 13.37
C ARG A 257 20.04 -19.86 14.43
N LEU A 258 18.83 -20.43 14.24
CA LEU A 258 17.76 -20.34 15.22
C LEU A 258 18.15 -20.96 16.57
N LYS A 259 18.79 -22.15 16.55
CA LYS A 259 19.28 -22.83 17.75
C LYS A 259 20.33 -21.98 18.49
N SER A 260 21.20 -21.28 17.76
CA SER A 260 22.20 -20.38 18.36
C SER A 260 21.51 -19.20 19.05
N VAL A 261 20.53 -18.54 18.42
CA VAL A 261 19.73 -17.47 19.02
C VAL A 261 19.01 -17.96 20.29
N LEU A 262 18.35 -19.11 20.20
CA LEU A 262 17.61 -19.68 21.34
C LEU A 262 18.54 -20.09 22.49
N ASN A 263 19.71 -20.61 22.20
CA ASN A 263 20.72 -20.91 23.22
C ASN A 263 21.25 -19.66 23.92
N GLU A 264 21.44 -18.55 23.20
CA GLU A 264 21.83 -17.28 23.76
C GLU A 264 20.76 -16.73 24.70
N ILE A 265 19.48 -16.78 24.30
CA ILE A 265 18.34 -16.40 25.15
C ILE A 265 18.25 -17.27 26.41
N SER A 266 18.39 -18.58 26.27
CA SER A 266 18.35 -19.53 27.39
C SER A 266 19.44 -19.21 28.45
N LYS A 267 20.63 -18.79 28.01
CA LYS A 267 21.74 -18.42 28.88
C LYS A 267 21.55 -17.09 29.60
N SER A 268 20.66 -16.24 29.12
CA SER A 268 20.36 -14.94 29.75
C SER A 268 19.54 -15.04 31.05
N ASP A 269 19.21 -16.24 31.50
CA ASP A 269 18.41 -16.52 32.72
C ASP A 269 17.11 -15.70 32.79
N GLY A 270 16.41 -15.66 31.66
CA GLY A 270 15.14 -14.98 31.50
C GLY A 270 15.20 -13.45 31.49
N GLN A 271 16.36 -12.84 31.26
CA GLN A 271 16.51 -11.39 31.11
C GLN A 271 16.00 -10.91 29.74
N ILE A 272 15.93 -11.81 28.77
CA ILE A 272 15.52 -11.50 27.41
C ILE A 272 14.07 -11.92 27.19
N LEU A 273 13.27 -11.01 26.65
CA LEU A 273 11.94 -11.26 26.09
C LEU A 273 12.07 -11.30 24.57
N LEU A 274 11.58 -12.36 23.93
CA LEU A 274 11.63 -12.50 22.49
C LEU A 274 10.29 -12.15 21.86
N PHE A 275 10.28 -11.27 20.89
CA PHE A 275 9.12 -11.02 20.04
C PHE A 275 9.31 -11.72 18.69
N ILE A 276 8.33 -12.45 18.25
CA ILE A 276 8.28 -13.12 16.93
C ILE A 276 7.03 -12.63 16.22
N ASP A 277 7.24 -11.80 15.21
CA ASP A 277 6.16 -11.44 14.30
C ASP A 277 5.88 -12.60 13.36
N GLU A 278 4.64 -12.74 12.93
CA GLU A 278 4.19 -13.86 12.10
C GLU A 278 4.63 -15.23 12.67
N ILE A 279 4.42 -15.45 13.97
CA ILE A 279 4.87 -16.67 14.68
C ILE A 279 4.43 -17.96 13.99
N HIS A 280 3.39 -17.94 13.19
CA HIS A 280 2.92 -19.06 12.39
C HIS A 280 3.96 -19.54 11.35
N THR A 281 4.85 -18.66 10.89
CA THR A 281 5.93 -19.01 9.96
C THR A 281 6.96 -19.95 10.60
N VAL A 282 7.15 -19.82 11.91
CA VAL A 282 8.06 -20.64 12.69
C VAL A 282 7.42 -21.98 13.07
N VAL A 283 6.11 -21.96 13.36
CA VAL A 283 5.36 -23.11 13.91
C VAL A 283 4.75 -23.98 12.80
N GLY A 284 4.36 -23.36 11.68
CA GLY A 284 3.62 -24.01 10.59
C GLY A 284 4.45 -24.55 9.44
N ALA A 285 5.74 -24.36 9.46
CA ALA A 285 6.62 -24.71 8.36
C ALA A 285 6.79 -26.24 8.10
N GLY A 286 6.12 -27.11 8.86
CA GLY A 286 6.26 -28.58 8.74
C GLY A 286 5.17 -29.29 7.94
N ALA A 287 4.18 -28.62 7.38
CA ALA A 287 3.00 -29.27 6.76
C ALA A 287 3.15 -29.63 5.27
N THR A 288 4.19 -29.19 4.60
CA THR A 288 4.55 -29.60 3.23
C THR A 288 5.87 -30.34 3.22
N GLU A 289 5.98 -31.43 2.43
CA GLU A 289 7.21 -32.20 2.29
C GLU A 289 8.40 -31.28 1.96
N GLY A 290 9.30 -31.08 2.93
CA GLY A 290 10.48 -30.22 2.82
C GLY A 290 10.45 -28.88 3.59
N ALA A 291 9.35 -28.54 4.28
CA ALA A 291 9.27 -27.30 5.05
C ALA A 291 9.92 -27.42 6.44
N MET A 292 10.47 -26.31 6.94
CA MET A 292 11.26 -26.20 8.18
C MET A 292 10.35 -26.30 9.41
N ASP A 293 10.55 -27.27 10.27
CA ASP A 293 9.81 -27.42 11.55
C ASP A 293 10.60 -26.80 12.71
N ALA A 294 10.71 -25.47 12.70
CA ALA A 294 11.32 -24.72 13.80
C ALA A 294 10.49 -24.78 15.11
N GLY A 295 9.22 -25.17 15.00
CA GLY A 295 8.34 -25.36 16.16
C GLY A 295 8.89 -26.39 17.13
N ASN A 296 9.54 -27.45 16.66
CA ASN A 296 10.13 -28.46 17.50
C ASN A 296 11.33 -27.96 18.33
N LEU A 297 11.98 -26.88 17.92
CA LEU A 297 13.03 -26.23 18.72
C LEU A 297 12.46 -25.32 19.81
N LEU A 298 11.34 -24.65 19.54
CA LEU A 298 10.69 -23.75 20.49
C LEU A 298 9.92 -24.48 21.59
N LYS A 299 9.22 -25.58 21.24
CA LYS A 299 8.36 -26.32 22.18
C LYS A 299 9.04 -26.75 23.47
N PRO A 300 10.25 -27.34 23.49
CA PRO A 300 10.93 -27.73 24.70
C PRO A 300 11.30 -26.55 25.60
N MET A 301 11.73 -25.44 25.02
CA MET A 301 12.16 -24.24 25.75
C MET A 301 10.98 -23.50 26.38
N LEU A 302 9.87 -23.38 25.63
CA LEU A 302 8.59 -22.87 26.16
C LEU A 302 8.06 -23.78 27.28
N ALA A 303 8.21 -25.10 27.14
CA ALA A 303 7.78 -26.05 28.13
C ALA A 303 8.55 -25.94 29.46
N ARG A 304 9.85 -25.69 29.39
CA ARG A 304 10.73 -25.55 30.55
C ARG A 304 10.72 -24.12 31.13
N GLY A 305 10.03 -23.16 30.51
CA GLY A 305 10.04 -21.75 30.91
C GLY A 305 11.35 -21.03 30.65
N GLN A 306 12.23 -21.61 29.84
CA GLN A 306 13.53 -21.04 29.47
C GLN A 306 13.41 -19.91 28.42
N LEU A 307 12.30 -19.90 27.69
CA LEU A 307 11.96 -18.88 26.71
C LEU A 307 10.69 -18.16 27.12
N ARG A 308 10.74 -16.83 27.17
CA ARG A 308 9.57 -15.97 27.25
C ARG A 308 9.37 -15.31 25.89
N CYS A 309 8.24 -15.58 25.26
CA CYS A 309 7.97 -15.17 23.89
C CYS A 309 6.65 -14.41 23.80
N ILE A 310 6.66 -13.35 23.02
CA ILE A 310 5.47 -12.66 22.53
C ILE A 310 5.33 -13.01 21.07
N GLY A 311 4.22 -13.61 20.68
CA GLY A 311 3.91 -13.90 19.28
C GLY A 311 2.94 -12.89 18.69
N ALA A 312 2.98 -12.67 17.39
CA ALA A 312 1.94 -11.97 16.64
C ALA A 312 1.51 -12.80 15.44
N THR A 313 0.20 -12.84 15.15
CA THR A 313 -0.35 -13.62 14.02
C THR A 313 -1.78 -13.16 13.69
N THR A 314 -2.37 -13.67 12.62
CA THR A 314 -3.79 -13.50 12.32
C THR A 314 -4.65 -14.57 13.01
N LEU A 315 -5.97 -14.34 13.10
CA LEU A 315 -6.89 -15.30 13.70
C LEU A 315 -6.93 -16.65 12.94
N ASN A 316 -6.89 -16.58 11.62
CA ASN A 316 -6.93 -17.78 10.78
C ASN A 316 -5.67 -18.65 10.96
N GLU A 317 -4.52 -18.00 11.02
CA GLU A 317 -3.23 -18.68 11.23
C GLU A 317 -3.08 -19.19 12.65
N TYR A 318 -3.57 -18.45 13.64
CA TYR A 318 -3.63 -18.91 15.03
C TYR A 318 -4.41 -20.22 15.14
N ARG A 319 -5.63 -20.27 14.58
CA ARG A 319 -6.46 -21.48 14.56
C ARG A 319 -5.81 -22.64 13.82
N LYS A 320 -5.14 -22.36 12.71
CA LYS A 320 -4.54 -23.38 11.84
C LYS A 320 -3.28 -23.99 12.43
N TYR A 321 -2.43 -23.20 13.08
CA TYR A 321 -1.08 -23.61 13.45
C TYR A 321 -0.83 -23.69 14.97
N ILE A 322 -1.47 -22.84 15.78
CA ILE A 322 -1.21 -22.79 17.22
C ILE A 322 -2.29 -23.55 18.01
N GLU A 323 -3.55 -23.28 17.74
CA GLU A 323 -4.68 -23.89 18.44
C GLU A 323 -4.78 -25.42 18.21
N LYS A 324 -4.39 -25.89 17.00
CA LYS A 324 -4.34 -27.32 16.70
C LYS A 324 -3.20 -28.07 17.38
N ASP A 325 -2.17 -27.36 17.81
CA ASP A 325 -1.02 -27.95 18.50
C ASP A 325 -1.21 -27.85 20.02
N THR A 326 -1.59 -28.95 20.67
CA THR A 326 -1.90 -29.01 22.10
C THR A 326 -0.73 -28.56 23.00
N ALA A 327 0.52 -28.68 22.54
CA ALA A 327 1.70 -28.25 23.28
C ALA A 327 1.85 -26.73 23.28
N LEU A 328 1.55 -26.08 22.17
CA LEU A 328 1.61 -24.62 22.01
C LEU A 328 0.38 -23.95 22.64
N GLU A 329 -0.82 -24.49 22.43
CA GLU A 329 -2.07 -23.97 23.01
C GLU A 329 -2.00 -23.83 24.54
N ARG A 330 -1.36 -24.81 25.21
CA ARG A 330 -1.16 -24.77 26.66
C ARG A 330 -0.12 -23.77 27.13
N ARG A 331 0.66 -23.17 26.22
CA ARG A 331 1.77 -22.27 26.55
C ARG A 331 1.50 -20.82 26.15
N PHE A 332 0.73 -20.64 25.11
CA PHE A 332 0.35 -19.32 24.62
C PHE A 332 -1.01 -18.89 25.16
N GLN A 333 -1.13 -17.58 25.41
CA GLN A 333 -2.37 -16.95 25.81
C GLN A 333 -2.77 -15.91 24.78
N PRO A 334 -3.94 -16.01 24.15
CA PRO A 334 -4.37 -15.05 23.14
C PRO A 334 -4.68 -13.68 23.74
N VAL A 335 -4.28 -12.64 23.03
CA VAL A 335 -4.64 -11.23 23.23
C VAL A 335 -5.23 -10.76 21.91
N MET A 336 -6.53 -10.49 21.90
CA MET A 336 -7.21 -10.00 20.70
C MET A 336 -6.86 -8.54 20.45
N VAL A 337 -6.44 -8.23 19.23
CA VAL A 337 -6.09 -6.88 18.78
C VAL A 337 -7.07 -6.49 17.69
N GLY A 338 -8.06 -5.70 18.07
CA GLY A 338 -9.06 -5.19 17.13
C GLY A 338 -8.57 -3.99 16.31
N GLN A 339 -9.30 -3.68 15.27
CA GLN A 339 -9.15 -2.43 14.54
C GLN A 339 -9.49 -1.26 15.48
N PRO A 340 -8.68 -0.19 15.54
CA PRO A 340 -9.00 1.01 16.31
C PRO A 340 -10.20 1.74 15.69
N SER A 341 -10.86 2.57 16.50
CA SER A 341 -11.90 3.48 16.01
C SER A 341 -11.32 4.57 15.10
N VAL A 342 -12.17 5.27 14.36
CA VAL A 342 -11.75 6.44 13.57
C VAL A 342 -11.14 7.52 14.46
N GLU A 343 -11.72 7.75 15.65
CA GLU A 343 -11.23 8.73 16.62
C GLU A 343 -9.86 8.37 17.18
N ASP A 344 -9.65 7.10 17.54
CA ASP A 344 -8.34 6.60 17.97
C ASP A 344 -7.32 6.72 16.84
N THR A 345 -7.72 6.42 15.61
CA THR A 345 -6.87 6.54 14.43
C THR A 345 -6.44 7.99 14.18
N ILE A 346 -7.33 8.96 14.32
CA ILE A 346 -6.98 10.39 14.24
C ILE A 346 -5.93 10.74 15.29
N SER A 347 -6.11 10.24 16.50
CA SER A 347 -5.15 10.46 17.60
C SER A 347 -3.78 9.84 17.30
N ILE A 348 -3.75 8.64 16.71
CA ILE A 348 -2.53 7.97 16.26
C ILE A 348 -1.84 8.81 15.17
N LEU A 349 -2.58 9.24 14.15
CA LEU A 349 -2.04 10.07 13.06
C LEU A 349 -1.46 11.39 13.58
N ARG A 350 -2.13 12.04 14.53
CA ARG A 350 -1.60 13.26 15.18
C ARG A 350 -0.29 13.00 15.91
N GLY A 351 -0.16 11.85 16.56
CA GLY A 351 1.08 11.45 17.23
C GLY A 351 2.23 11.12 16.28
N LEU A 352 1.92 10.69 15.05
CA LEU A 352 2.91 10.38 14.02
C LEU A 352 3.24 11.57 13.12
N LYS A 353 2.41 12.62 13.11
CA LYS A 353 2.47 13.77 12.23
C LYS A 353 3.87 14.36 12.09
N GLU A 354 4.51 14.73 13.22
CA GLU A 354 5.82 15.38 13.20
C GLU A 354 6.89 14.55 12.51
N ARG A 355 6.86 13.23 12.69
CA ARG A 355 7.82 12.32 12.07
C ARG A 355 7.66 12.25 10.55
N TYR A 356 6.40 12.21 10.08
CA TYR A 356 6.12 12.24 8.64
C TYR A 356 6.45 13.60 8.02
N GLU A 357 6.17 14.69 8.73
CA GLU A 357 6.57 16.04 8.30
C GLU A 357 8.09 16.17 8.16
N VAL A 358 8.85 15.65 9.11
CA VAL A 358 10.32 15.66 9.06
C VAL A 358 10.84 14.75 7.94
N HIS A 359 10.25 13.55 7.79
CA HIS A 359 10.70 12.59 6.77
C HIS A 359 10.48 13.10 5.34
N HIS A 360 9.30 13.61 5.06
CA HIS A 360 8.94 14.11 3.72
C HIS A 360 9.33 15.57 3.50
N GLY A 361 9.53 16.33 4.57
CA GLY A 361 9.83 17.76 4.52
C GLY A 361 8.66 18.59 4.02
N VAL A 362 7.43 18.16 4.30
CA VAL A 362 6.18 18.86 3.96
C VAL A 362 5.35 19.01 5.23
N ARG A 363 4.47 20.01 5.26
CA ARG A 363 3.53 20.19 6.37
C ARG A 363 2.26 19.38 6.13
N ILE A 364 1.68 18.82 7.19
CA ILE A 364 0.43 18.06 7.10
C ILE A 364 -0.64 18.79 7.91
N ARG A 365 -1.72 19.20 7.26
CA ARG A 365 -2.83 19.85 7.95
C ARG A 365 -3.59 18.86 8.82
N ASP A 366 -4.16 19.31 9.94
CA ASP A 366 -4.98 18.46 10.82
C ASP A 366 -6.20 17.90 10.08
N ASN A 367 -6.83 18.70 9.21
CA ASN A 367 -7.94 18.24 8.36
C ASN A 367 -7.54 17.09 7.44
N ALA A 368 -6.30 17.06 6.95
CA ALA A 368 -5.82 15.95 6.14
C ALA A 368 -5.74 14.64 6.96
N LEU A 369 -5.33 14.72 8.23
CA LEU A 369 -5.29 13.55 9.13
C LEU A 369 -6.70 13.04 9.44
N VAL A 370 -7.63 13.95 9.72
CA VAL A 370 -9.04 13.61 9.94
C VAL A 370 -9.62 12.96 8.68
N SER A 371 -9.39 13.56 7.51
CA SER A 371 -9.86 13.01 6.23
C SER A 371 -9.22 11.66 5.92
N ALA A 372 -7.93 11.46 6.21
CA ALA A 372 -7.28 10.17 6.01
C ALA A 372 -7.94 9.06 6.83
N ALA A 373 -8.27 9.31 8.09
CA ALA A 373 -8.96 8.34 8.95
C ALA A 373 -10.39 8.06 8.45
N VAL A 374 -11.18 9.12 8.20
CA VAL A 374 -12.58 9.01 7.79
C VAL A 374 -12.73 8.40 6.41
N LEU A 375 -11.96 8.90 5.42
CA LEU A 375 -12.07 8.43 4.04
C LEU A 375 -11.52 7.01 3.88
N SER A 376 -10.44 6.67 4.58
CA SER A 376 -9.93 5.29 4.53
C SER A 376 -10.92 4.30 5.14
N ASP A 377 -11.55 4.63 6.26
CA ASP A 377 -12.56 3.77 6.88
C ASP A 377 -13.76 3.55 5.98
N ARG A 378 -14.23 4.64 5.34
CA ARG A 378 -15.40 4.63 4.47
C ARG A 378 -15.16 3.97 3.11
N TYR A 379 -14.00 4.22 2.48
CA TYR A 379 -13.76 3.89 1.07
C TYR A 379 -12.82 2.72 0.83
N ILE A 380 -11.97 2.36 1.81
CA ILE A 380 -11.01 1.26 1.69
C ILE A 380 -11.45 0.13 2.61
N SER A 381 -12.09 -0.88 2.03
CA SER A 381 -12.69 -2.01 2.78
C SER A 381 -11.80 -3.25 2.88
N ASP A 382 -10.74 -3.34 2.08
CA ASP A 382 -9.83 -4.50 2.01
C ASP A 382 -8.62 -4.39 2.94
N ARG A 383 -8.48 -3.28 3.65
CA ARG A 383 -7.43 -3.00 4.64
C ARG A 383 -8.02 -2.48 5.95
N PHE A 384 -7.23 -2.53 7.01
CA PHE A 384 -7.66 -2.17 8.36
C PHE A 384 -7.00 -0.87 8.86
N LEU A 385 -7.71 -0.15 9.74
CA LEU A 385 -7.14 0.96 10.49
C LEU A 385 -6.14 0.43 11.54
N PRO A 386 -5.08 1.18 11.89
CA PRO A 386 -4.75 2.51 11.40
C PRO A 386 -3.92 2.50 10.10
N ASP A 387 -3.42 1.35 9.66
CA ASP A 387 -2.44 1.19 8.58
C ASP A 387 -2.88 1.88 7.27
N LYS A 388 -4.11 1.61 6.80
CA LYS A 388 -4.66 2.25 5.60
C LYS A 388 -4.71 3.78 5.68
N ALA A 389 -4.92 4.35 6.87
CA ALA A 389 -4.93 5.80 7.04
C ALA A 389 -3.52 6.39 7.09
N ILE A 390 -2.58 5.67 7.70
CA ILE A 390 -1.15 6.01 7.72
C ILE A 390 -0.60 6.01 6.30
N ASP A 391 -0.86 4.96 5.52
CA ASP A 391 -0.43 4.85 4.14
C ASP A 391 -0.95 5.98 3.26
N LEU A 392 -2.21 6.43 3.46
CA LEU A 392 -2.75 7.59 2.73
C LEU A 392 -1.97 8.87 3.02
N VAL A 393 -1.64 9.11 4.29
CA VAL A 393 -0.86 10.29 4.69
C VAL A 393 0.55 10.20 4.12
N ASP A 394 1.17 9.04 4.20
CA ASP A 394 2.52 8.79 3.67
C ASP A 394 2.58 9.00 2.15
N GLU A 395 1.64 8.42 1.39
CA GLU A 395 1.59 8.58 -0.07
C GLU A 395 1.28 10.03 -0.47
N ALA A 396 0.34 10.70 0.20
CA ALA A 396 0.03 12.10 -0.08
C ALA A 396 1.25 13.01 0.18
N ALA A 397 1.96 12.79 1.29
CA ALA A 397 3.17 13.52 1.62
C ALA A 397 4.32 13.22 0.62
N ALA A 398 4.50 11.96 0.24
CA ALA A 398 5.47 11.54 -0.76
C ALA A 398 5.17 12.14 -2.14
N LYS A 399 3.88 12.18 -2.55
CA LYS A 399 3.43 12.79 -3.79
C LYS A 399 3.77 14.29 -3.79
N LEU A 400 3.38 15.00 -2.74
CA LEU A 400 3.64 16.44 -2.60
C LEU A 400 5.15 16.73 -2.62
N ARG A 401 5.94 15.95 -1.92
CA ARG A 401 7.41 16.04 -1.98
C ARG A 401 7.93 15.88 -3.41
N THR A 402 7.41 14.90 -4.15
CA THR A 402 7.80 14.66 -5.54
C THR A 402 7.41 15.83 -6.43
N GLU A 403 6.23 16.43 -6.22
CA GLU A 403 5.78 17.62 -6.95
C GLU A 403 6.67 18.84 -6.67
N ILE A 404 7.14 19.00 -5.42
CA ILE A 404 8.09 20.08 -5.06
C ILE A 404 9.48 19.84 -5.70
N GLU A 405 9.93 18.59 -5.72
CA GLU A 405 11.27 18.22 -6.24
C GLU A 405 11.29 18.08 -7.77
N SER A 406 10.18 17.77 -8.40
CA SER A 406 10.02 17.63 -9.86
C SER A 406 9.47 18.91 -10.50
N MET A 407 9.54 18.96 -11.83
CA MET A 407 8.98 20.08 -12.60
C MET A 407 7.44 20.07 -12.53
N PRO A 408 6.78 21.21 -12.18
CA PRO A 408 5.32 21.29 -12.15
C PRO A 408 4.66 20.98 -13.50
N GLU A 409 3.49 20.36 -13.45
CA GLU A 409 2.72 19.94 -14.63
C GLU A 409 2.49 21.06 -15.67
N PRO A 410 2.19 22.33 -15.28
CA PRO A 410 2.05 23.41 -16.24
C PRO A 410 3.32 23.65 -17.07
N ILE A 411 4.50 23.64 -16.43
CA ILE A 411 5.79 23.81 -17.12
C ILE A 411 6.09 22.60 -18.02
N GLU A 412 5.77 21.40 -17.56
CA GLU A 412 5.96 20.18 -18.36
C GLU A 412 5.09 20.17 -19.61
N LYS A 413 3.84 20.63 -19.51
CA LYS A 413 2.93 20.77 -20.67
C LYS A 413 3.45 21.76 -21.70
N LEU A 414 3.91 22.93 -21.25
CA LEU A 414 4.53 23.92 -22.13
C LEU A 414 5.75 23.33 -22.83
N ARG A 415 6.62 22.68 -22.07
CA ARG A 415 7.83 22.06 -22.63
C ARG A 415 7.55 20.99 -23.68
N ARG A 416 6.51 20.17 -23.44
CA ARG A 416 6.07 19.17 -24.45
C ARG A 416 5.56 19.85 -25.72
N LYS A 417 4.79 20.93 -25.57
CA LYS A 417 4.26 21.69 -26.70
C LYS A 417 5.40 22.39 -27.48
N ILE A 418 6.35 23.00 -26.78
CA ILE A 418 7.56 23.57 -27.38
C ILE A 418 8.36 22.51 -28.16
N MET A 419 8.55 21.30 -27.58
CA MET A 419 9.24 20.21 -28.25
C MET A 419 8.51 19.76 -29.54
N GLN A 420 7.17 19.69 -29.50
CA GLN A 420 6.36 19.38 -30.68
C GLN A 420 6.55 20.43 -31.78
N LEU A 421 6.47 21.73 -31.43
CA LEU A 421 6.71 22.83 -32.35
C LEU A 421 8.15 22.83 -32.90
N GLN A 422 9.14 22.41 -32.11
CA GLN A 422 10.52 22.26 -32.59
C GLN A 422 10.64 21.17 -33.67
N ILE A 423 9.95 20.06 -33.49
CA ILE A 423 9.93 18.98 -34.49
C ILE A 423 9.26 19.46 -35.80
N GLU A 424 8.15 20.20 -35.68
CA GLU A 424 7.45 20.80 -36.82
C GLU A 424 8.32 21.86 -37.52
N GLU A 425 9.05 22.69 -36.78
CA GLU A 425 10.00 23.68 -37.29
C GLU A 425 11.13 23.01 -38.11
N GLU A 426 11.70 21.92 -37.60
CA GLU A 426 12.73 21.17 -38.32
C GLU A 426 12.20 20.50 -39.60
N ALA A 427 10.92 20.11 -39.63
CA ALA A 427 10.27 19.56 -40.80
C ALA A 427 10.03 20.67 -41.87
N LEU A 428 9.45 21.80 -41.44
CA LEU A 428 9.14 22.93 -42.33
C LEU A 428 10.39 23.65 -42.86
N ASN A 429 11.50 23.66 -42.14
CA ASN A 429 12.78 24.20 -42.61
C ASN A 429 13.37 23.46 -43.81
N LYS A 430 12.92 22.23 -44.09
CA LYS A 430 13.35 21.44 -45.24
C LYS A 430 12.52 21.73 -46.49
N GLU A 431 11.40 22.44 -46.34
CA GLU A 431 10.52 22.80 -47.45
C GLU A 431 10.85 24.21 -47.97
N THR A 432 10.67 24.44 -49.28
CA THR A 432 11.11 25.68 -49.96
C THR A 432 9.96 26.52 -50.50
N ASP A 433 8.73 26.05 -50.40
CA ASP A 433 7.52 26.73 -50.86
C ASP A 433 7.11 27.92 -49.96
N GLU A 434 6.41 28.85 -50.55
CA GLU A 434 6.07 30.14 -49.88
C GLU A 434 5.03 29.96 -48.77
N ALA A 435 4.11 28.96 -48.90
CA ALA A 435 3.13 28.63 -47.89
C ALA A 435 3.78 28.01 -46.64
N SER A 436 4.81 27.20 -46.82
CA SER A 436 5.58 26.62 -45.72
C SER A 436 6.40 27.68 -44.97
N LYS A 437 6.91 28.70 -45.64
CA LYS A 437 7.60 29.82 -45.01
C LYS A 437 6.69 30.70 -44.17
N GLU A 438 5.46 30.99 -44.60
CA GLU A 438 4.47 31.70 -43.80
C GLU A 438 4.07 30.92 -42.53
N LYS A 439 3.86 29.60 -42.68
CA LYS A 439 3.60 28.71 -41.53
C LYS A 439 4.77 28.67 -40.53
N LEU A 440 5.99 28.60 -41.06
CA LEU A 440 7.21 28.60 -40.25
C LEU A 440 7.34 29.92 -39.44
N ALA A 441 7.06 31.09 -40.05
CA ALA A 441 7.11 32.36 -39.33
C ALA A 441 6.09 32.41 -38.16
N LYS A 442 4.86 31.92 -38.38
CA LYS A 442 3.82 31.85 -37.33
C LYS A 442 4.22 30.89 -36.22
N LEU A 443 4.79 29.74 -36.59
CA LEU A 443 5.23 28.73 -35.63
C LEU A 443 6.39 29.21 -34.77
N ILE A 444 7.36 29.97 -35.35
CA ILE A 444 8.46 30.59 -34.60
C ILE A 444 7.94 31.64 -33.60
N ASP A 445 6.94 32.46 -34.00
CA ASP A 445 6.34 33.43 -33.07
C ASP A 445 5.59 32.74 -31.93
N GLU A 446 4.81 31.67 -32.19
CA GLU A 446 4.13 30.89 -31.18
C GLU A 446 5.12 30.19 -30.24
N LYS A 447 6.16 29.55 -30.79
CA LYS A 447 7.24 28.94 -30.02
C LYS A 447 7.93 29.94 -29.11
N THR A 448 8.25 31.11 -29.59
CA THR A 448 8.92 32.16 -28.81
C THR A 448 8.05 32.67 -27.68
N LYS A 449 6.73 32.83 -27.88
CA LYS A 449 5.78 33.17 -26.80
C LYS A 449 5.75 32.10 -25.72
N LEU A 450 5.63 30.83 -26.11
CA LEU A 450 5.60 29.72 -25.15
C LEU A 450 6.94 29.51 -24.41
N GLN A 451 8.08 29.81 -25.06
CA GLN A 451 9.40 29.78 -24.41
C GLN A 451 9.54 30.91 -23.37
N ASN A 452 9.03 32.09 -23.63
CA ASN A 452 9.03 33.18 -22.65
C ASN A 452 8.16 32.82 -21.45
N GLU A 453 6.97 32.28 -21.69
CA GLU A 453 6.07 31.83 -20.64
C GLU A 453 6.69 30.67 -19.80
N GLU A 454 7.36 29.70 -20.47
CA GLU A 454 8.12 28.64 -19.77
C GLU A 454 9.21 29.23 -18.86
N ASN A 455 9.98 30.21 -19.37
CA ASN A 455 11.07 30.86 -18.62
C ASN A 455 10.56 31.62 -17.39
N GLU A 456 9.44 32.35 -17.53
CA GLU A 456 8.81 33.06 -16.41
C GLU A 456 8.33 32.10 -15.33
N LEU A 457 7.60 31.07 -15.72
CA LEU A 457 7.11 30.05 -14.79
C LEU A 457 8.25 29.29 -14.12
N LYS A 458 9.32 28.99 -14.88
CA LYS A 458 10.50 28.31 -14.35
C LYS A 458 11.25 29.16 -13.33
N ALA A 459 11.42 30.45 -13.59
CA ALA A 459 12.05 31.36 -12.65
C ALA A 459 11.25 31.50 -11.34
N LYS A 460 9.91 31.53 -11.45
CA LYS A 460 9.00 31.50 -10.30
C LYS A 460 9.16 30.20 -9.50
N TRP A 461 9.12 29.05 -10.18
CA TRP A 461 9.31 27.74 -9.56
C TRP A 461 10.65 27.60 -8.86
N ASP A 462 11.76 28.04 -9.49
CA ASP A 462 13.09 27.96 -8.89
C ASP A 462 13.17 28.81 -7.60
N LYS A 463 12.54 30.00 -7.58
CA LYS A 463 12.47 30.85 -6.39
C LYS A 463 11.67 30.19 -5.25
N GLU A 464 10.47 29.67 -5.55
CA GLU A 464 9.63 28.97 -4.57
C GLU A 464 10.34 27.72 -4.02
N LYS A 465 10.98 26.94 -4.89
CA LYS A 465 11.75 25.75 -4.51
C LYS A 465 12.90 26.07 -3.56
N GLN A 466 13.65 27.15 -3.81
CA GLN A 466 14.74 27.57 -2.91
C GLN A 466 14.22 27.93 -1.52
N GLY A 467 13.07 28.62 -1.43
CA GLY A 467 12.41 28.94 -0.16
C GLY A 467 12.05 27.69 0.62
N ILE A 468 11.38 26.73 -0.03
CA ILE A 468 10.97 25.45 0.59
C ILE A 468 12.18 24.64 1.06
N VAL A 469 13.25 24.55 0.25
CA VAL A 469 14.48 23.83 0.60
C VAL A 469 15.14 24.45 1.84
N ARG A 470 15.14 25.78 1.97
CA ARG A 470 15.70 26.45 3.14
C ARG A 470 14.88 26.21 4.41
N VAL A 471 13.54 26.30 4.32
CA VAL A 471 12.62 25.98 5.43
C VAL A 471 12.82 24.54 5.90
N ARG A 472 12.96 23.59 4.96
CA ARG A 472 13.25 22.18 5.26
C ARG A 472 14.59 22.00 5.99
N ALA A 473 15.64 22.71 5.54
CA ALA A 473 16.95 22.65 6.18
C ALA A 473 16.88 23.14 7.63
N ILE A 474 16.19 24.26 7.88
CA ILE A 474 16.01 24.81 9.23
C ILE A 474 15.25 23.82 10.14
N LYS A 475 14.15 23.22 9.66
CA LYS A 475 13.38 22.22 10.43
C LYS A 475 14.21 21.01 10.79
N LYS A 476 15.07 20.52 9.87
CA LYS A 476 15.99 19.41 10.12
C LYS A 476 17.07 19.78 11.15
N GLU A 477 17.58 21.03 11.12
CA GLU A 477 18.51 21.53 12.11
C GLU A 477 17.86 21.66 13.49
N MET A 478 16.59 22.06 13.56
CA MET A 478 15.82 22.10 14.81
C MET A 478 15.62 20.71 15.41
N ASP A 479 15.27 19.72 14.59
CA ASP A 479 15.09 18.32 15.04
C ASP A 479 16.39 17.72 15.57
N SER A 480 17.50 17.94 14.85
CA SER A 480 18.84 17.51 15.33
C SER A 480 19.22 18.22 16.64
N ALA A 481 18.92 19.51 16.78
CA ALA A 481 19.16 20.25 18.01
C ALA A 481 18.31 19.75 19.18
N ASN A 482 17.04 19.41 18.95
CA ASN A 482 16.17 18.79 19.96
C ASN A 482 16.71 17.43 20.40
N THR A 483 17.12 16.60 19.46
CA THR A 483 17.73 15.28 19.76
C THR A 483 19.02 15.43 20.58
N GLU A 484 19.87 16.40 20.25
CA GLU A 484 21.08 16.70 21.02
C GLU A 484 20.77 17.23 22.43
N MET A 485 19.78 18.09 22.56
CA MET A 485 19.29 18.59 23.85
C MET A 485 18.80 17.45 24.74
N GLU A 486 17.96 16.54 24.23
CA GLU A 486 17.50 15.38 24.97
C GLU A 486 18.65 14.46 25.40
N LYS A 487 19.62 14.21 24.53
CA LYS A 487 20.82 13.44 24.86
C LYS A 487 21.63 14.11 25.98
N ALA A 488 21.83 15.43 25.90
CA ALA A 488 22.53 16.18 26.92
C ALA A 488 21.80 16.15 28.27
N GLN A 489 20.48 16.27 28.28
CA GLN A 489 19.65 16.13 29.47
C GLN A 489 19.80 14.74 30.12
N ARG A 490 19.74 13.67 29.32
CA ARG A 490 19.89 12.29 29.81
C ARG A 490 21.29 11.97 30.29
N SER A 491 22.32 12.61 29.74
CA SER A 491 23.72 12.48 30.20
C SER A 491 24.07 13.38 31.41
N GLY A 492 23.14 14.23 31.87
CA GLY A 492 23.35 15.16 32.96
C GLY A 492 24.12 16.43 32.60
N ASP A 493 24.36 16.67 31.32
CA ASP A 493 25.01 17.91 30.85
C ASP A 493 23.97 19.02 30.64
N TYR A 494 23.53 19.58 31.75
CA TYR A 494 22.53 20.64 31.80
C TYR A 494 23.02 21.96 31.21
N ALA A 495 24.35 22.19 31.13
CA ALA A 495 24.91 23.39 30.54
C ALA A 495 24.68 23.39 29.04
N LYS A 496 25.07 22.29 28.36
CA LYS A 496 24.84 22.09 26.91
C LYS A 496 23.36 22.06 26.56
N ALA A 497 22.54 21.41 27.39
CA ALA A 497 21.09 21.38 27.17
C ALA A 497 20.46 22.78 27.25
N SER A 498 20.93 23.64 28.17
CA SER A 498 20.47 25.03 28.31
C SER A 498 20.92 25.91 27.15
N GLU A 499 22.16 25.75 26.67
CA GLU A 499 22.68 26.47 25.51
C GLU A 499 21.86 26.18 24.26
N ILE A 500 21.50 24.92 24.03
CA ILE A 500 20.67 24.54 22.88
C ILE A 500 19.25 25.10 23.07
N LYS A 501 18.65 24.94 24.25
CA LYS A 501 17.25 25.33 24.50
C LYS A 501 17.02 26.83 24.44
N TYR A 502 17.93 27.64 25.00
CA TYR A 502 17.75 29.08 25.11
C TYR A 502 18.59 29.90 24.12
N GLY A 503 19.54 29.27 23.44
CA GLY A 503 20.37 29.90 22.41
C GLY A 503 19.98 29.46 20.99
N LYS A 504 20.28 28.21 20.64
CA LYS A 504 20.18 27.70 19.24
C LYS A 504 18.73 27.53 18.75
N LEU A 505 17.86 26.94 19.57
CA LEU A 505 16.47 26.68 19.17
C LEU A 505 15.68 27.97 18.93
N PRO A 506 15.73 29.03 19.80
CA PRO A 506 15.04 30.28 19.53
C PRO A 506 15.53 31.02 18.30
N GLN A 507 16.83 30.92 17.99
CA GLN A 507 17.39 31.50 16.75
C GLN A 507 16.83 30.82 15.50
N LEU A 508 16.84 29.49 15.48
CA LEU A 508 16.27 28.70 14.37
C LEU A 508 14.76 28.94 14.24
N GLN A 509 14.06 29.09 15.34
CA GLN A 509 12.63 29.37 15.34
C GLN A 509 12.30 30.76 14.77
N LYS A 510 13.12 31.76 15.10
CA LYS A 510 12.98 33.11 14.53
C LYS A 510 13.29 33.13 13.03
N GLU A 511 14.36 32.43 12.58
CA GLU A 511 14.67 32.29 11.17
C GLU A 511 13.56 31.58 10.41
N LEU A 512 12.96 30.55 11.01
CA LEU A 512 11.81 29.85 10.44
C LEU A 512 10.61 30.76 10.25
N GLU A 513 10.24 31.53 11.29
CA GLU A 513 9.12 32.49 11.25
C GLU A 513 9.33 33.59 10.21
N GLU A 514 10.56 34.11 10.07
CA GLU A 514 10.91 35.12 9.07
C GLU A 514 10.78 34.56 7.66
N MET A 515 11.24 33.33 7.44
CA MET A 515 11.12 32.66 6.15
C MET A 515 9.69 32.24 5.84
N GLU A 516 8.92 31.74 6.80
CA GLU A 516 7.50 31.42 6.62
C GLU A 516 6.67 32.68 6.30
N LYS A 517 6.95 33.83 6.90
CA LYS A 517 6.32 35.12 6.55
C LYS A 517 6.66 35.56 5.14
N ALA A 518 7.94 35.54 4.75
CA ALA A 518 8.38 35.90 3.41
C ALA A 518 7.75 34.96 2.34
N VAL A 519 7.50 33.72 2.71
CA VAL A 519 6.84 32.74 1.86
C VAL A 519 5.31 32.96 1.85
N HIS A 520 4.67 33.41 2.95
CA HIS A 520 3.22 33.60 3.04
C HIS A 520 2.71 34.91 2.35
N ASP A 521 3.52 35.93 2.23
CA ASP A 521 3.11 37.18 1.61
C ASP A 521 2.80 37.08 0.08
N GLU A 522 3.11 35.95 -0.54
CA GLU A 522 2.84 35.68 -1.97
C GLU A 522 1.62 34.73 -2.20
N GLU A 523 0.68 34.61 -1.27
CA GLU A 523 -0.40 33.60 -1.24
C GLU A 523 -1.38 33.56 -2.44
N GLY A 524 -1.38 34.53 -3.33
CA GLY A 524 -2.34 34.56 -4.44
C GLY A 524 -1.97 33.85 -5.74
N ASN A 525 -0.73 33.36 -5.92
CA ASN A 525 -0.26 32.90 -7.23
C ASN A 525 0.88 31.86 -7.18
N ARG A 526 0.82 30.95 -6.24
CA ARG A 526 1.85 29.89 -6.06
C ARG A 526 1.70 28.74 -7.03
N LEU A 527 2.85 28.27 -7.55
CA LEU A 527 2.96 27.07 -8.37
C LEU A 527 3.08 25.81 -7.52
N LEU A 528 3.68 25.90 -6.32
CA LEU A 528 3.95 24.76 -5.45
C LEU A 528 3.07 24.83 -4.18
N LYS A 529 2.43 23.71 -3.86
CA LYS A 529 1.80 23.49 -2.55
C LYS A 529 2.89 23.06 -1.55
N GLU A 530 2.78 23.50 -0.30
CA GLU A 530 3.70 23.13 0.78
C GLU A 530 3.06 22.24 1.85
N GLU A 531 1.75 22.12 1.82
CA GLU A 531 0.98 21.45 2.84
C GLU A 531 0.09 20.39 2.22
N VAL A 532 0.07 19.21 2.85
CA VAL A 532 -0.88 18.16 2.53
C VAL A 532 -2.26 18.58 3.03
N SER A 533 -3.20 18.69 2.13
CA SER A 533 -4.60 19.06 2.38
C SER A 533 -5.54 17.86 2.34
N GLU A 534 -6.78 18.08 2.73
CA GLU A 534 -7.86 17.10 2.59
C GLU A 534 -8.06 16.64 1.14
N GLU A 535 -7.90 17.57 0.17
CA GLU A 535 -8.02 17.28 -1.26
C GLU A 535 -6.92 16.31 -1.74
N ASP A 536 -5.69 16.45 -1.22
CA ASP A 536 -4.58 15.57 -1.59
C ASP A 536 -4.84 14.13 -1.10
N ILE A 537 -5.35 13.98 0.12
CA ILE A 537 -5.81 12.69 0.65
C ILE A 537 -6.95 12.11 -0.21
N ALA A 538 -7.94 12.93 -0.57
CA ALA A 538 -9.03 12.50 -1.42
C ALA A 538 -8.56 12.05 -2.82
N GLN A 539 -7.54 12.71 -3.38
CA GLN A 539 -6.92 12.28 -4.64
C GLN A 539 -6.24 10.91 -4.52
N VAL A 540 -5.53 10.66 -3.42
CA VAL A 540 -4.91 9.33 -3.18
C VAL A 540 -5.98 8.27 -3.04
N VAL A 541 -7.03 8.51 -2.25
CA VAL A 541 -8.18 7.60 -2.11
C VAL A 541 -8.82 7.34 -3.47
N SER A 542 -9.02 8.39 -4.28
CA SER A 542 -9.58 8.25 -5.63
C SER A 542 -8.72 7.36 -6.52
N ARG A 543 -7.40 7.46 -6.41
CA ARG A 543 -6.47 6.63 -7.18
C ARG A 543 -6.53 5.16 -6.76
N TRP A 544 -6.61 4.89 -5.46
CA TRP A 544 -6.66 3.52 -4.93
C TRP A 544 -7.98 2.82 -5.20
N THR A 545 -9.08 3.56 -5.06
CA THR A 545 -10.43 3.00 -5.13
C THR A 545 -11.08 3.13 -6.51
N GLY A 546 -10.55 4.03 -7.36
CA GLY A 546 -11.18 4.41 -8.62
C GLY A 546 -12.42 5.31 -8.45
N ILE A 547 -12.69 5.80 -7.23
CA ILE A 547 -13.85 6.63 -6.90
C ILE A 547 -13.45 8.10 -6.97
N PRO A 548 -14.18 8.99 -7.64
CA PRO A 548 -13.84 10.41 -7.74
C PRO A 548 -14.15 11.18 -6.43
N VAL A 549 -13.48 10.80 -5.34
CA VAL A 549 -13.71 11.33 -3.98
C VAL A 549 -13.52 12.85 -3.91
N THR A 550 -12.61 13.40 -4.70
CA THR A 550 -12.37 14.87 -4.79
C THR A 550 -13.61 15.65 -5.23
N LYS A 551 -14.35 15.12 -6.18
CA LYS A 551 -15.60 15.75 -6.63
C LYS A 551 -16.73 15.56 -5.62
N MET A 552 -16.66 14.51 -4.80
CA MET A 552 -17.67 14.21 -3.79
C MET A 552 -17.59 15.13 -2.56
N LEU A 553 -16.39 15.65 -2.23
CA LEU A 553 -16.20 16.54 -1.07
C LEU A 553 -16.75 17.97 -1.30
N THR A 554 -16.62 18.49 -2.51
CA THR A 554 -16.91 19.91 -2.82
C THR A 554 -18.34 20.20 -3.27
N GLY A 555 -19.10 19.20 -3.65
CA GLY A 555 -20.45 19.40 -4.23
C GLY A 555 -21.52 18.40 -3.81
N GLU A 556 -21.21 17.47 -2.90
CA GLU A 556 -22.13 16.36 -2.58
C GLU A 556 -23.48 16.86 -2.05
N ARG A 557 -23.50 17.87 -1.19
CA ARG A 557 -24.74 18.41 -0.64
C ARG A 557 -25.58 19.16 -1.69
N GLU A 558 -24.95 19.97 -2.52
CA GLU A 558 -25.65 20.71 -3.57
C GLU A 558 -26.16 19.76 -4.66
N LYS A 559 -25.34 18.82 -5.11
CA LYS A 559 -25.76 17.80 -6.09
C LYS A 559 -26.91 16.93 -5.60
N LEU A 560 -26.92 16.57 -4.32
CA LEU A 560 -28.01 15.76 -3.75
C LEU A 560 -29.31 16.55 -3.61
N VAL A 561 -29.27 17.85 -3.36
CA VAL A 561 -30.45 18.70 -3.32
C VAL A 561 -31.10 18.81 -4.71
N HIS A 562 -30.29 18.84 -5.78
CA HIS A 562 -30.75 18.91 -7.16
C HIS A 562 -30.77 17.57 -7.89
N LEU A 563 -30.73 16.45 -7.14
CA LEU A 563 -30.64 15.12 -7.74
C LEU A 563 -31.85 14.81 -8.64
N GLU A 564 -33.07 15.24 -8.26
CA GLU A 564 -34.28 15.07 -9.07
C GLU A 564 -34.14 15.78 -10.43
N ASP A 565 -33.66 17.04 -10.44
CA ASP A 565 -33.47 17.82 -11.66
C ASP A 565 -32.46 17.15 -12.59
N VAL A 566 -31.33 16.70 -12.05
CA VAL A 566 -30.28 15.98 -12.80
C VAL A 566 -30.79 14.67 -13.39
N LEU A 567 -31.60 13.91 -12.65
CA LEU A 567 -32.19 12.68 -13.16
C LEU A 567 -33.18 12.96 -14.28
N HIS A 568 -33.95 14.06 -14.19
CA HIS A 568 -34.93 14.46 -15.22
C HIS A 568 -34.28 14.99 -16.51
N GLU A 569 -33.01 15.42 -16.49
CA GLU A 569 -32.27 15.77 -17.73
C GLU A 569 -32.21 14.60 -18.73
N ARG A 570 -32.22 13.34 -18.25
CA ARG A 570 -32.10 12.13 -19.09
C ARG A 570 -33.32 11.23 -19.03
N VAL A 571 -34.08 11.25 -17.92
CA VAL A 571 -35.24 10.41 -17.70
C VAL A 571 -36.49 11.28 -17.86
N VAL A 572 -37.18 11.10 -18.96
CA VAL A 572 -38.38 11.86 -19.29
C VAL A 572 -39.60 11.23 -18.62
N GLY A 573 -40.39 12.05 -17.91
CA GLY A 573 -41.49 11.60 -17.11
C GLY A 573 -41.02 10.78 -15.89
N GLN A 574 -41.87 9.85 -15.42
CA GLN A 574 -41.51 8.94 -14.30
C GLN A 574 -41.27 9.70 -12.97
N ASP A 575 -41.93 10.84 -12.76
CA ASP A 575 -41.69 11.75 -11.64
C ASP A 575 -41.70 11.04 -10.27
N GLU A 576 -42.64 10.11 -10.09
CA GLU A 576 -42.75 9.31 -8.86
C GLU A 576 -41.53 8.41 -8.66
N ALA A 577 -41.00 7.82 -9.76
CA ALA A 577 -39.85 6.95 -9.71
C ALA A 577 -38.55 7.76 -9.37
N VAL A 578 -38.40 8.89 -10.03
CA VAL A 578 -37.26 9.79 -9.80
C VAL A 578 -37.27 10.30 -8.36
N LYS A 579 -38.43 10.76 -7.88
CA LYS A 579 -38.62 11.26 -6.52
C LYS A 579 -38.31 10.19 -5.47
N ALA A 580 -38.87 8.99 -5.60
CA ALA A 580 -38.68 7.90 -4.63
C ALA A 580 -37.21 7.49 -4.51
N VAL A 581 -36.51 7.40 -5.65
CA VAL A 581 -35.09 7.08 -5.68
C VAL A 581 -34.28 8.21 -5.04
N SER A 582 -34.52 9.47 -5.40
CA SER A 582 -33.80 10.63 -4.85
C SER A 582 -33.99 10.75 -3.35
N GLU A 583 -35.21 10.64 -2.84
CA GLU A 583 -35.49 10.68 -1.40
C GLU A 583 -34.78 9.56 -0.62
N ALA A 584 -34.78 8.33 -1.15
CA ALA A 584 -34.09 7.21 -0.49
C ALA A 584 -32.57 7.43 -0.42
N ILE A 585 -31.98 7.98 -1.48
CA ILE A 585 -30.56 8.30 -1.51
C ILE A 585 -30.23 9.44 -0.55
N ILE A 586 -31.05 10.49 -0.53
CA ILE A 586 -30.89 11.61 0.42
C ILE A 586 -30.93 11.09 1.86
N ARG A 587 -31.90 10.22 2.22
CA ARG A 587 -31.99 9.60 3.55
C ARG A 587 -30.73 8.80 3.91
N ALA A 588 -30.20 8.02 2.97
CA ALA A 588 -29.01 7.22 3.19
C ALA A 588 -27.75 8.11 3.39
N ARG A 589 -27.61 9.16 2.57
CA ARG A 589 -26.48 10.09 2.64
C ARG A 589 -26.54 11.04 3.84
N ALA A 590 -27.72 11.33 4.33
CA ALA A 590 -27.91 12.09 5.58
C ALA A 590 -27.55 11.30 6.85
N GLY A 591 -27.24 9.99 6.72
CA GLY A 591 -26.87 9.15 7.86
C GLY A 591 -28.06 8.69 8.71
N ILE A 592 -29.30 8.84 8.22
CA ILE A 592 -30.52 8.45 8.94
C ILE A 592 -30.83 6.96 8.73
N LYS A 593 -30.34 6.38 7.63
CA LYS A 593 -30.52 4.96 7.29
C LYS A 593 -29.54 4.09 8.10
N ASP A 594 -29.95 2.81 8.34
CA ASP A 594 -29.06 1.81 8.94
C ASP A 594 -27.74 1.68 8.16
N PRO A 595 -26.58 1.93 8.79
CA PRO A 595 -25.28 1.90 8.14
C PRO A 595 -24.87 0.50 7.68
N ASN A 596 -25.58 -0.55 8.09
CA ASN A 596 -25.30 -1.92 7.70
C ASN A 596 -26.00 -2.35 6.40
N ARG A 597 -26.90 -1.54 5.85
CA ARG A 597 -27.62 -1.83 4.62
C ARG A 597 -27.03 -1.11 3.40
N PRO A 598 -27.29 -1.59 2.16
CA PRO A 598 -26.98 -0.86 0.94
C PRO A 598 -27.55 0.57 0.93
N ILE A 599 -26.96 1.48 0.14
CA ILE A 599 -27.43 2.88 0.00
C ILE A 599 -28.93 2.92 -0.37
N GLY A 600 -29.34 2.07 -1.33
CA GLY A 600 -30.73 1.91 -1.75
C GLY A 600 -30.96 0.54 -2.37
N SER A 601 -32.19 0.06 -2.26
CA SER A 601 -32.63 -1.19 -2.88
C SER A 601 -34.04 -0.99 -3.47
N PHE A 602 -34.18 -1.21 -4.78
CA PHE A 602 -35.39 -0.88 -5.52
C PHE A 602 -35.80 -2.02 -6.43
N ILE A 603 -37.13 -2.21 -6.59
CA ILE A 603 -37.70 -3.02 -7.65
C ILE A 603 -38.38 -2.10 -8.65
N PHE A 604 -37.94 -2.09 -9.89
CA PHE A 604 -38.51 -1.31 -10.98
C PHE A 604 -39.41 -2.18 -11.83
N LEU A 605 -40.68 -1.88 -11.84
CA LEU A 605 -41.72 -2.62 -12.56
C LEU A 605 -42.26 -1.83 -13.73
N GLY A 606 -42.65 -2.50 -14.78
CA GLY A 606 -43.31 -1.83 -15.90
C GLY A 606 -42.87 -2.34 -17.28
N PRO A 607 -43.53 -1.84 -18.34
CA PRO A 607 -43.24 -2.26 -19.70
C PRO A 607 -41.79 -2.07 -20.15
N THR A 608 -41.43 -2.70 -21.24
CA THR A 608 -40.11 -2.51 -21.83
C THR A 608 -39.99 -1.12 -22.47
N GLY A 609 -38.83 -0.49 -22.36
CA GLY A 609 -38.56 0.80 -23.01
C GLY A 609 -39.14 2.05 -22.33
N VAL A 610 -39.57 1.97 -21.07
CA VAL A 610 -40.10 3.11 -20.27
C VAL A 610 -39.03 3.88 -19.47
N GLY A 611 -37.75 3.47 -19.54
CA GLY A 611 -36.67 4.20 -18.88
C GLY A 611 -36.06 3.53 -17.65
N LYS A 612 -36.44 2.30 -17.25
CA LYS A 612 -35.91 1.59 -16.06
C LYS A 612 -34.37 1.53 -16.03
N THR A 613 -33.77 1.07 -17.11
CA THR A 613 -32.31 0.96 -17.25
C THR A 613 -31.63 2.33 -17.37
N GLU A 614 -32.32 3.31 -17.99
CA GLU A 614 -31.77 4.66 -18.14
C GLU A 614 -31.69 5.37 -16.78
N LEU A 615 -32.72 5.24 -15.94
CA LEU A 615 -32.66 5.76 -14.58
C LEU A 615 -31.53 5.15 -13.77
N ALA A 616 -31.27 3.85 -13.90
CA ALA A 616 -30.13 3.20 -13.23
C ALA A 616 -28.79 3.75 -13.71
N LYS A 617 -28.63 4.04 -15.02
CA LYS A 617 -27.40 4.61 -15.60
C LYS A 617 -27.20 6.06 -15.17
N THR A 618 -28.25 6.88 -15.25
CA THR A 618 -28.20 8.28 -14.83
C THR A 618 -27.88 8.38 -13.34
N LEU A 619 -28.44 7.47 -12.54
CA LEU A 619 -28.15 7.39 -11.12
C LEU A 619 -26.68 7.04 -10.86
N ALA A 620 -26.08 6.09 -11.61
CA ALA A 620 -24.68 5.73 -11.49
C ALA A 620 -23.78 6.94 -11.83
N GLU A 621 -24.10 7.66 -12.89
CA GLU A 621 -23.39 8.89 -13.28
C GLU A 621 -23.52 9.99 -12.22
N SER A 622 -24.72 10.21 -11.68
CA SER A 622 -24.97 11.27 -10.68
C SER A 622 -24.29 10.98 -9.33
N LEU A 623 -24.28 9.71 -8.90
CA LEU A 623 -23.73 9.32 -7.59
C LEU A 623 -22.23 9.04 -7.61
N PHE A 624 -21.71 8.53 -8.73
CA PHE A 624 -20.35 8.02 -8.84
C PHE A 624 -19.55 8.69 -9.97
N ASP A 625 -20.09 9.74 -10.61
CA ASP A 625 -19.48 10.54 -11.69
C ASP A 625 -19.02 9.69 -12.91
N ASP A 626 -19.48 8.45 -13.04
CA ASP A 626 -19.19 7.56 -14.17
C ASP A 626 -20.38 6.63 -14.48
N GLU A 627 -20.93 6.74 -15.67
CA GLU A 627 -22.00 5.85 -16.15
C GLU A 627 -21.57 4.37 -16.15
N ARG A 628 -20.25 4.09 -16.23
CA ARG A 628 -19.69 2.74 -16.19
C ARG A 628 -19.63 2.14 -14.79
N SER A 629 -19.94 2.92 -13.76
CA SER A 629 -20.06 2.43 -12.37
C SER A 629 -21.36 1.65 -12.15
N ILE A 630 -21.82 0.92 -13.18
CA ILE A 630 -22.94 0.01 -13.15
C ILE A 630 -22.47 -1.43 -13.37
N ILE A 631 -22.94 -2.33 -12.49
CA ILE A 631 -22.73 -3.79 -12.59
C ILE A 631 -24.07 -4.37 -13.07
N ARG A 632 -24.15 -4.72 -14.34
CA ARG A 632 -25.37 -5.29 -14.92
C ARG A 632 -25.26 -6.80 -14.96
N ILE A 633 -26.26 -7.48 -14.40
CA ILE A 633 -26.40 -8.93 -14.40
C ILE A 633 -27.79 -9.28 -14.91
N ASP A 634 -27.84 -10.07 -15.96
CA ASP A 634 -29.10 -10.58 -16.53
C ASP A 634 -29.50 -11.86 -15.79
N MET A 635 -30.63 -11.81 -15.10
CA MET A 635 -31.11 -12.92 -14.29
C MET A 635 -31.64 -14.09 -15.11
N SER A 636 -31.84 -13.93 -16.42
CA SER A 636 -32.15 -15.03 -17.32
C SER A 636 -31.00 -16.06 -17.44
N GLU A 637 -29.77 -15.66 -17.13
CA GLU A 637 -28.61 -16.58 -17.05
C GLU A 637 -28.58 -17.40 -15.74
N TYR A 638 -29.42 -17.05 -14.76
CA TYR A 638 -29.44 -17.62 -13.40
C TYR A 638 -30.75 -18.34 -13.07
N MET A 639 -31.37 -18.96 -14.08
CA MET A 639 -32.60 -19.72 -13.94
C MET A 639 -32.41 -21.09 -13.25
N GLU A 640 -31.19 -21.61 -13.29
CA GLU A 640 -30.84 -22.92 -12.72
C GLU A 640 -30.09 -22.80 -11.39
N LYS A 641 -30.28 -23.81 -10.52
CA LYS A 641 -29.63 -23.85 -9.20
C LYS A 641 -28.11 -23.74 -9.29
N HIS A 642 -27.50 -24.39 -10.28
CA HIS A 642 -26.04 -24.38 -10.47
C HIS A 642 -25.51 -22.99 -10.87
N SER A 643 -26.30 -22.18 -11.51
CA SER A 643 -25.91 -20.84 -11.92
C SER A 643 -25.74 -19.88 -10.73
N VAL A 644 -26.40 -20.15 -9.58
CA VAL A 644 -26.25 -19.34 -8.37
C VAL A 644 -24.82 -19.36 -7.85
N ALA A 645 -24.12 -20.50 -7.96
CA ALA A 645 -22.72 -20.60 -7.59
C ALA A 645 -21.80 -19.68 -8.45
N ARG A 646 -22.21 -19.31 -9.66
CA ARG A 646 -21.48 -18.34 -10.49
C ARG A 646 -21.60 -16.91 -9.97
N LEU A 647 -22.68 -16.56 -9.24
CA LEU A 647 -22.82 -15.24 -8.63
C LEU A 647 -21.86 -15.04 -7.45
N ILE A 648 -21.75 -16.05 -6.57
CA ILE A 648 -21.02 -15.94 -5.31
C ILE A 648 -19.65 -16.63 -5.34
N GLY A 649 -19.38 -17.45 -6.35
CA GLY A 649 -18.19 -18.30 -6.47
C GLY A 649 -18.49 -19.75 -6.08
N ALA A 650 -17.82 -20.68 -6.75
CA ALA A 650 -17.95 -22.11 -6.47
C ALA A 650 -17.27 -22.48 -5.14
N PRO A 651 -17.84 -23.41 -4.33
CA PRO A 651 -17.19 -23.89 -3.14
C PRO A 651 -15.91 -24.71 -3.47
N PRO A 652 -15.01 -24.90 -2.48
CA PRO A 652 -13.78 -25.67 -2.69
C PRO A 652 -14.05 -27.06 -3.27
N GLY A 653 -13.29 -27.42 -4.31
CA GLY A 653 -13.39 -28.70 -4.99
C GLY A 653 -14.34 -28.75 -6.19
N TYR A 654 -15.03 -27.67 -6.51
CA TYR A 654 -15.86 -27.56 -7.71
C TYR A 654 -15.15 -26.77 -8.83
N VAL A 655 -15.53 -27.07 -10.09
CA VAL A 655 -15.02 -26.36 -11.27
C VAL A 655 -15.42 -24.87 -11.18
N GLY A 656 -14.45 -23.96 -11.42
CA GLY A 656 -14.66 -22.51 -11.30
C GLY A 656 -14.33 -21.91 -9.93
N TYR A 657 -13.79 -22.68 -8.98
CA TYR A 657 -13.38 -22.15 -7.67
C TYR A 657 -12.36 -21.00 -7.75
N ASP A 658 -11.41 -21.08 -8.70
CA ASP A 658 -10.38 -20.04 -8.87
C ASP A 658 -10.89 -18.76 -9.51
N GLU A 659 -11.96 -18.81 -10.30
CA GLU A 659 -12.52 -17.67 -11.03
C GLU A 659 -13.23 -16.64 -10.14
N GLY A 660 -13.72 -17.07 -8.94
CA GLY A 660 -14.52 -16.23 -8.06
C GLY A 660 -15.96 -16.03 -8.56
N GLY A 661 -16.80 -15.37 -7.76
CA GLY A 661 -18.20 -15.08 -8.16
C GLY A 661 -18.33 -13.81 -8.99
N GLN A 662 -19.15 -13.82 -10.02
CA GLN A 662 -19.34 -12.66 -10.91
C GLN A 662 -19.81 -11.42 -10.14
N LEU A 663 -20.80 -11.56 -9.26
CA LEU A 663 -21.28 -10.45 -8.45
C LEU A 663 -20.26 -10.04 -7.38
N THR A 664 -19.73 -11.01 -6.64
CA THR A 664 -18.81 -10.73 -5.53
C THR A 664 -17.50 -10.12 -5.99
N GLU A 665 -16.90 -10.61 -7.08
CA GLU A 665 -15.66 -10.05 -7.64
C GLU A 665 -15.90 -8.67 -8.28
N ALA A 666 -17.03 -8.46 -8.96
CA ALA A 666 -17.37 -7.17 -9.56
C ALA A 666 -17.52 -6.08 -8.48
N VAL A 667 -18.27 -6.38 -7.39
CA VAL A 667 -18.45 -5.45 -6.27
C VAL A 667 -17.15 -5.25 -5.47
N ARG A 668 -16.35 -6.31 -5.30
CA ARG A 668 -15.03 -6.18 -4.64
C ARG A 668 -14.11 -5.22 -5.39
N ARG A 669 -14.13 -5.26 -6.72
CA ARG A 669 -13.35 -4.35 -7.59
C ARG A 669 -13.93 -2.94 -7.66
N ARG A 670 -15.27 -2.83 -7.56
CA ARG A 670 -16.01 -1.56 -7.63
C ARG A 670 -17.05 -1.49 -6.51
N PRO A 671 -16.62 -1.21 -5.28
CA PRO A 671 -17.50 -1.20 -4.11
C PRO A 671 -18.52 -0.05 -4.14
N TYR A 672 -18.32 0.94 -5.00
CA TYR A 672 -19.24 2.06 -5.27
C TYR A 672 -19.82 1.87 -6.66
N SER A 673 -20.96 1.24 -6.73
CA SER A 673 -21.62 0.92 -8.01
C SER A 673 -23.13 0.79 -7.85
N VAL A 674 -23.82 0.97 -8.96
CA VAL A 674 -25.21 0.56 -9.10
C VAL A 674 -25.24 -0.88 -9.60
N ILE A 675 -25.83 -1.76 -8.84
CA ILE A 675 -26.04 -3.16 -9.23
C ILE A 675 -27.41 -3.26 -9.89
N LEU A 676 -27.42 -3.53 -11.17
CA LEU A 676 -28.65 -3.73 -11.95
C LEU A 676 -28.87 -5.21 -12.21
N LEU A 677 -29.87 -5.79 -11.53
CA LEU A 677 -30.34 -7.16 -11.76
C LEU A 677 -31.52 -7.12 -12.71
N ASP A 678 -31.26 -7.44 -13.96
CA ASP A 678 -32.29 -7.34 -15.03
C ASP A 678 -33.13 -8.62 -15.07
N GLU A 679 -34.45 -8.48 -15.28
CA GLU A 679 -35.43 -9.57 -15.35
C GLU A 679 -35.42 -10.49 -14.11
N ILE A 680 -35.51 -9.89 -12.91
CA ILE A 680 -35.40 -10.59 -11.62
C ILE A 680 -36.40 -11.74 -11.45
N GLU A 681 -37.54 -11.67 -12.12
CA GLU A 681 -38.57 -12.71 -12.13
C GLU A 681 -38.08 -14.03 -12.73
N LYS A 682 -37.04 -14.02 -13.54
CA LYS A 682 -36.48 -15.23 -14.15
C LYS A 682 -35.48 -15.96 -13.26
N ALA A 683 -35.06 -15.32 -12.19
CA ALA A 683 -34.04 -15.85 -11.32
C ALA A 683 -34.49 -17.11 -10.56
N HIS A 684 -33.55 -18.06 -10.35
CA HIS A 684 -33.82 -19.20 -9.48
C HIS A 684 -34.09 -18.75 -8.04
N ARG A 685 -34.90 -19.50 -7.29
CA ARG A 685 -35.30 -19.16 -5.91
C ARG A 685 -34.13 -18.97 -4.95
N ASP A 686 -33.02 -19.65 -5.16
CA ASP A 686 -31.84 -19.55 -4.31
C ASP A 686 -31.11 -18.20 -4.50
N VAL A 687 -31.28 -17.47 -5.62
CA VAL A 687 -30.78 -16.11 -5.82
C VAL A 687 -31.38 -15.15 -4.79
N PHE A 688 -32.69 -15.30 -4.48
CA PHE A 688 -33.35 -14.46 -3.48
C PHE A 688 -32.75 -14.66 -2.08
N ASN A 689 -32.32 -15.88 -1.73
CA ASN A 689 -31.65 -16.14 -0.46
C ASN A 689 -30.30 -15.39 -0.37
N VAL A 690 -29.57 -15.30 -1.48
CA VAL A 690 -28.33 -14.49 -1.57
C VAL A 690 -28.65 -13.00 -1.43
N LEU A 691 -29.69 -12.52 -2.14
CA LEU A 691 -30.10 -11.12 -2.07
C LEU A 691 -30.58 -10.72 -0.68
N LEU A 692 -31.31 -11.60 0.02
CA LEU A 692 -31.75 -11.35 1.41
C LEU A 692 -30.56 -11.03 2.31
N GLN A 693 -29.46 -11.78 2.21
CA GLN A 693 -28.27 -11.53 3.01
C GLN A 693 -27.64 -10.16 2.67
N ILE A 694 -27.64 -9.78 1.39
CA ILE A 694 -27.13 -8.47 0.97
C ILE A 694 -28.02 -7.34 1.49
N LEU A 695 -29.35 -7.49 1.37
CA LEU A 695 -30.32 -6.46 1.76
C LEU A 695 -30.37 -6.24 3.28
N ASP A 696 -30.13 -7.28 4.07
CA ASP A 696 -30.15 -7.19 5.54
C ASP A 696 -28.82 -6.74 6.12
N ASP A 697 -27.74 -7.42 5.77
CA ASP A 697 -26.41 -7.27 6.39
C ASP A 697 -25.47 -6.36 5.58
N GLY A 698 -25.84 -5.96 4.35
CA GLY A 698 -24.98 -5.22 3.44
C GLY A 698 -23.65 -5.92 3.12
N ARG A 699 -23.61 -7.25 3.27
CA ARG A 699 -22.43 -8.07 3.02
C ARG A 699 -22.78 -9.44 2.48
N LEU A 700 -21.85 -10.04 1.75
CA LEU A 700 -22.00 -11.39 1.23
C LEU A 700 -20.67 -12.12 1.36
N THR A 701 -20.69 -13.37 1.83
CA THR A 701 -19.48 -14.22 1.87
C THR A 701 -19.35 -14.95 0.54
N ASP A 702 -18.21 -14.79 -0.13
CA ASP A 702 -17.91 -15.50 -1.39
C ASP A 702 -17.57 -16.98 -1.17
N GLY A 703 -17.47 -17.74 -2.26
CA GLY A 703 -17.13 -19.17 -2.23
C GLY A 703 -15.74 -19.47 -1.64
N LYS A 704 -14.87 -18.46 -1.51
CA LYS A 704 -13.54 -18.51 -0.90
C LYS A 704 -13.53 -18.15 0.59
N GLY A 705 -14.70 -17.85 1.17
CA GLY A 705 -14.86 -17.43 2.55
C GLY A 705 -14.55 -15.95 2.82
N ARG A 706 -14.40 -15.11 1.79
CA ARG A 706 -14.15 -13.68 1.93
C ARG A 706 -15.46 -12.92 2.04
N VAL A 707 -15.51 -11.94 2.93
CA VAL A 707 -16.65 -11.07 3.09
C VAL A 707 -16.56 -9.90 2.13
N VAL A 708 -17.53 -9.77 1.23
CA VAL A 708 -17.67 -8.66 0.27
C VAL A 708 -18.67 -7.66 0.81
N ASN A 709 -18.32 -6.38 0.79
CA ASN A 709 -19.12 -5.30 1.34
C ASN A 709 -20.00 -4.65 0.26
N PHE A 710 -21.32 -4.62 0.49
CA PHE A 710 -22.34 -4.04 -0.39
C PHE A 710 -22.94 -2.74 0.17
N LYS A 711 -22.49 -2.24 1.32
CA LYS A 711 -23.07 -1.07 1.99
C LYS A 711 -23.02 0.21 1.16
N ASN A 712 -22.04 0.29 0.26
CA ASN A 712 -21.85 1.44 -0.62
C ASN A 712 -22.47 1.25 -2.02
N THR A 713 -23.31 0.24 -2.22
CA THR A 713 -23.95 -0.02 -3.51
C THR A 713 -25.42 0.40 -3.49
N VAL A 714 -25.95 0.70 -4.68
CA VAL A 714 -27.39 0.82 -4.92
C VAL A 714 -27.83 -0.40 -5.69
N ILE A 715 -28.85 -1.11 -5.21
CA ILE A 715 -29.36 -2.33 -5.84
C ILE A 715 -30.66 -2.01 -6.55
N ILE A 716 -30.69 -2.22 -7.86
CA ILE A 716 -31.87 -2.02 -8.70
C ILE A 716 -32.22 -3.36 -9.36
N MET A 717 -33.41 -3.82 -9.14
CA MET A 717 -33.96 -5.04 -9.74
C MET A 717 -35.06 -4.64 -10.73
N THR A 718 -34.89 -4.99 -12.01
CA THR A 718 -35.95 -4.70 -13.00
C THR A 718 -36.82 -5.92 -13.24
N SER A 719 -38.06 -5.69 -13.49
CA SER A 719 -39.03 -6.74 -13.83
C SER A 719 -40.10 -6.24 -14.84
N ASN A 720 -40.56 -7.15 -15.66
CA ASN A 720 -41.66 -6.91 -16.60
C ASN A 720 -42.99 -7.49 -16.11
N LEU A 721 -43.04 -7.98 -14.86
CA LEU A 721 -44.29 -8.46 -14.25
C LEU A 721 -45.31 -7.33 -14.20
N GLY A 722 -46.56 -7.64 -14.49
CA GLY A 722 -47.67 -6.68 -14.48
C GLY A 722 -47.65 -5.68 -15.63
N SER A 723 -46.78 -5.86 -16.66
CA SER A 723 -46.73 -4.93 -17.79
C SER A 723 -48.02 -4.86 -18.59
N HIS A 724 -48.74 -5.98 -18.68
CA HIS A 724 -50.04 -6.06 -19.39
C HIS A 724 -51.10 -5.25 -18.68
N GLU A 725 -51.14 -5.30 -17.35
CA GLU A 725 -52.05 -4.56 -16.49
C GLU A 725 -51.82 -3.05 -16.61
N ILE A 726 -50.56 -2.62 -16.63
CA ILE A 726 -50.20 -1.19 -16.79
C ILE A 726 -50.62 -0.64 -18.16
N LEU A 727 -50.53 -1.45 -19.22
CA LEU A 727 -50.87 -1.03 -20.58
C LEU A 727 -52.40 -1.02 -20.85
N ASN A 728 -53.17 -1.86 -20.19
CA ASN A 728 -54.57 -2.04 -20.46
C ASN A 728 -55.53 -1.29 -19.51
N GLN A 729 -55.04 -0.77 -18.38
CA GLN A 729 -55.84 -0.02 -17.44
C GLN A 729 -55.73 1.50 -17.70
N GLU A 730 -56.85 2.19 -17.79
CA GLU A 730 -56.87 3.65 -17.96
C GLU A 730 -56.47 4.38 -16.67
N ASP A 731 -56.79 3.80 -15.51
CA ASP A 731 -56.42 4.36 -14.21
C ASP A 731 -55.14 3.72 -13.66
N PHE A 732 -54.09 4.53 -13.56
CA PHE A 732 -52.79 4.08 -13.07
C PHE A 732 -52.83 3.58 -11.62
N ALA A 733 -53.60 4.20 -10.74
CA ALA A 733 -53.70 3.77 -9.35
C ALA A 733 -54.28 2.36 -9.21
N THR A 734 -55.26 2.01 -10.07
CA THR A 734 -55.83 0.66 -10.15
C THR A 734 -54.80 -0.33 -10.74
N ALA A 735 -54.07 0.06 -11.79
CA ALA A 735 -53.01 -0.76 -12.38
C ALA A 735 -51.90 -1.03 -11.36
N GLU A 736 -51.46 -0.02 -10.65
CA GLU A 736 -50.44 -0.17 -9.61
C GLU A 736 -50.82 -1.16 -8.52
N LYS A 737 -52.06 -1.10 -8.06
CA LYS A 737 -52.57 -2.01 -7.05
C LYS A 737 -52.60 -3.46 -7.51
N LEU A 738 -53.02 -3.70 -8.75
CA LEU A 738 -52.98 -5.02 -9.37
C LEU A 738 -51.56 -5.55 -9.52
N VAL A 739 -50.65 -4.72 -9.98
CA VAL A 739 -49.24 -5.07 -10.12
C VAL A 739 -48.58 -5.43 -8.78
N ARG A 740 -48.89 -4.67 -7.72
CA ARG A 740 -48.42 -4.96 -6.36
C ARG A 740 -49.00 -6.28 -5.81
N ASP A 741 -50.21 -6.65 -6.18
CA ASP A 741 -50.79 -7.95 -5.79
C ASP A 741 -50.14 -9.10 -6.56
N ILE A 742 -49.92 -8.97 -7.86
CA ILE A 742 -49.15 -9.95 -8.66
C ILE A 742 -47.75 -10.20 -8.07
N LEU A 743 -47.08 -9.15 -7.58
CA LEU A 743 -45.77 -9.29 -6.95
C LEU A 743 -45.80 -10.14 -5.68
N LYS A 744 -46.88 -10.00 -4.86
CA LYS A 744 -47.04 -10.79 -3.63
C LYS A 744 -47.20 -12.27 -3.92
N ASP A 745 -47.82 -12.61 -5.07
CA ASP A 745 -47.94 -13.99 -5.51
C ASP A 745 -46.65 -14.58 -6.04
N TYR A 746 -45.77 -13.74 -6.61
CA TYR A 746 -44.53 -14.18 -7.24
C TYR A 746 -43.32 -14.19 -6.29
N PHE A 747 -43.18 -13.15 -5.49
CA PHE A 747 -42.10 -13.00 -4.54
C PHE A 747 -42.55 -13.28 -3.10
N ARG A 748 -41.68 -13.88 -2.31
CA ARG A 748 -41.97 -14.11 -0.89
C ARG A 748 -42.12 -12.79 -0.15
N PRO A 749 -43.08 -12.66 0.78
CA PRO A 749 -43.29 -11.44 1.59
C PRO A 749 -42.02 -10.99 2.32
N GLU A 750 -41.22 -11.97 2.78
CA GLU A 750 -39.94 -11.74 3.44
C GLU A 750 -38.96 -10.93 2.57
N PHE A 751 -38.91 -11.23 1.26
CA PHE A 751 -38.04 -10.51 0.31
C PHE A 751 -38.58 -9.09 0.03
N LEU A 752 -39.89 -8.96 -0.25
CA LEU A 752 -40.49 -7.67 -0.53
C LEU A 752 -40.34 -6.67 0.63
N ASN A 753 -40.42 -7.14 1.88
CA ASN A 753 -40.27 -6.32 3.09
C ASN A 753 -38.83 -5.84 3.33
N ARG A 754 -37.84 -6.36 2.62
CA ARG A 754 -36.42 -5.97 2.74
C ARG A 754 -35.98 -4.94 1.69
N VAL A 755 -36.78 -4.80 0.64
CA VAL A 755 -36.55 -3.80 -0.41
C VAL A 755 -37.05 -2.44 0.10
N ASP A 756 -36.27 -1.39 -0.13
CA ASP A 756 -36.61 -0.04 0.34
C ASP A 756 -37.84 0.51 -0.35
N ASP A 757 -37.97 0.28 -1.67
CA ASP A 757 -39.16 0.73 -2.40
C ASP A 757 -39.43 -0.11 -3.66
N ILE A 758 -40.72 -0.19 -4.01
CA ILE A 758 -41.22 -0.88 -5.19
C ILE A 758 -41.88 0.16 -6.09
N ILE A 759 -41.24 0.44 -7.21
CA ILE A 759 -41.53 1.56 -8.09
C ILE A 759 -42.16 1.05 -9.39
N VAL A 760 -43.38 1.52 -9.70
CA VAL A 760 -44.08 1.17 -10.92
C VAL A 760 -43.89 2.28 -11.97
N PHE A 761 -43.28 1.93 -13.08
CA PHE A 761 -43.05 2.84 -14.20
C PHE A 761 -44.30 2.95 -15.07
N LYS A 762 -44.74 4.18 -15.37
CA LYS A 762 -45.84 4.48 -16.25
C LYS A 762 -45.49 4.21 -17.70
N ALA A 763 -46.52 3.84 -18.49
CA ALA A 763 -46.37 3.81 -19.94
C ALA A 763 -46.04 5.21 -20.47
N LEU A 764 -45.17 5.30 -21.51
CA LEU A 764 -44.84 6.58 -22.10
C LEU A 764 -45.95 7.15 -22.96
N THR A 765 -46.17 8.46 -22.87
CA THR A 765 -47.04 9.20 -23.78
C THR A 765 -46.30 9.60 -25.05
N LYS A 766 -47.01 9.89 -26.13
CA LYS A 766 -46.40 10.38 -27.37
C LYS A 766 -45.53 11.64 -27.16
N GLU A 767 -45.97 12.56 -26.32
CA GLU A 767 -45.24 13.78 -26.02
C GLU A 767 -43.94 13.48 -25.28
N GLN A 768 -43.94 12.52 -24.36
CA GLN A 768 -42.72 12.07 -23.68
C GLN A 768 -41.76 11.37 -24.66
N VAL A 769 -42.25 10.59 -25.61
CA VAL A 769 -41.42 9.98 -26.66
C VAL A 769 -40.79 11.06 -27.55
N ARG A 770 -41.51 12.14 -27.84
CA ARG A 770 -40.97 13.30 -28.58
C ARG A 770 -39.83 13.97 -27.82
N GLN A 771 -39.97 14.15 -26.53
CA GLN A 771 -38.91 14.67 -25.67
C GLN A 771 -37.67 13.73 -25.65
N ILE A 772 -37.87 12.41 -25.57
CA ILE A 772 -36.82 11.42 -25.65
C ILE A 772 -36.09 11.50 -27.01
N ALA A 773 -36.83 11.63 -28.11
CA ALA A 773 -36.25 11.79 -29.45
C ALA A 773 -35.36 13.04 -29.53
N ARG A 774 -35.77 14.16 -28.91
CA ARG A 774 -34.98 15.38 -28.82
C ARG A 774 -33.69 15.14 -28.07
N ILE A 775 -33.72 14.53 -26.88
CA ILE A 775 -32.51 14.20 -26.10
C ILE A 775 -31.56 13.32 -26.89
N MET A 776 -32.09 12.35 -27.66
CA MET A 776 -31.27 11.46 -28.48
C MET A 776 -30.58 12.21 -29.62
N LEU A 777 -31.26 13.17 -30.27
CA LEU A 777 -30.69 14.04 -31.30
C LEU A 777 -29.65 15.00 -30.73
N GLU A 778 -29.88 15.56 -29.55
CA GLU A 778 -28.91 16.40 -28.86
C GLU A 778 -27.62 15.63 -28.53
N ASN A 779 -27.75 14.39 -28.06
CA ASN A 779 -26.61 13.52 -27.79
C ASN A 779 -25.85 13.15 -29.08
N LEU A 780 -26.56 12.92 -30.19
CA LEU A 780 -25.95 12.70 -31.50
C LEU A 780 -25.21 13.95 -31.97
N ASN A 781 -25.81 15.12 -31.82
CA ASN A 781 -25.19 16.42 -32.13
C ASN A 781 -23.88 16.63 -31.36
N LYS A 782 -23.89 16.47 -30.04
CA LYS A 782 -22.68 16.56 -29.20
C LYS A 782 -21.59 15.61 -29.68
N ARG A 783 -21.93 14.36 -30.01
CA ARG A 783 -20.98 13.36 -30.52
C ARG A 783 -20.36 13.77 -31.85
N LEU A 784 -21.19 14.29 -32.80
CA LEU A 784 -20.71 14.73 -34.11
C LEU A 784 -19.86 16.00 -34.04
N GLN A 785 -20.19 16.93 -33.15
CA GLN A 785 -19.37 18.11 -32.88
C GLN A 785 -17.96 17.72 -32.39
N HIS A 786 -17.89 16.73 -31.49
CA HIS A 786 -16.59 16.29 -30.95
C HIS A 786 -15.75 15.44 -31.91
N GLN A 787 -16.40 14.61 -32.75
CA GLN A 787 -15.67 13.65 -33.61
C GLN A 787 -15.34 14.18 -35.00
N VAL A 788 -16.26 14.94 -35.58
CA VAL A 788 -16.18 15.38 -37.00
C VAL A 788 -16.48 16.87 -37.18
N ASN A 789 -16.60 17.63 -36.09
CA ASN A 789 -16.86 19.06 -36.10
C ASN A 789 -18.10 19.48 -36.95
N ILE A 790 -19.17 18.68 -36.88
CA ILE A 790 -20.43 18.92 -37.59
C ILE A 790 -21.51 19.19 -36.55
N SER A 791 -22.32 20.22 -36.77
CA SER A 791 -23.48 20.58 -35.94
C SER A 791 -24.78 20.12 -36.58
N LEU A 792 -25.75 19.67 -35.75
CA LEU A 792 -27.09 19.31 -36.22
C LEU A 792 -28.12 20.35 -35.74
N SER A 793 -29.04 20.71 -36.63
CA SER A 793 -30.31 21.35 -36.31
C SER A 793 -31.46 20.48 -36.87
N TRP A 794 -32.66 20.60 -36.36
CA TRP A 794 -33.78 19.81 -36.77
C TRP A 794 -35.08 20.58 -36.65
N SER A 795 -36.03 20.32 -37.57
CA SER A 795 -37.35 20.91 -37.51
C SER A 795 -38.30 20.17 -36.56
N ASP A 796 -39.32 20.88 -36.07
CA ASP A 796 -40.33 20.28 -35.21
C ASP A 796 -41.14 19.15 -35.88
N GLU A 797 -41.26 19.23 -37.22
CA GLU A 797 -41.90 18.19 -38.06
C GLU A 797 -41.03 16.92 -38.09
N ALA A 798 -39.70 17.05 -38.23
CA ALA A 798 -38.78 15.94 -38.18
C ALA A 798 -38.80 15.23 -36.83
N LEU A 799 -38.82 16.01 -35.73
CA LEU A 799 -38.90 15.48 -34.38
C LEU A 799 -40.21 14.71 -34.15
N THR A 800 -41.32 15.27 -34.60
CA THR A 800 -42.67 14.65 -34.43
C THR A 800 -42.76 13.35 -35.23
N LYS A 801 -42.29 13.35 -36.47
CA LYS A 801 -42.26 12.14 -37.29
C LYS A 801 -41.39 11.05 -36.69
N LEU A 802 -40.19 11.41 -36.19
CA LEU A 802 -39.29 10.46 -35.53
C LEU A 802 -39.96 9.83 -34.31
N ALA A 803 -40.71 10.65 -33.53
CA ALA A 803 -41.45 10.19 -32.36
C ALA A 803 -42.60 9.26 -32.71
N ASP A 804 -43.41 9.61 -33.73
CA ASP A 804 -44.57 8.81 -34.14
C ASP A 804 -44.15 7.46 -34.74
N GLU A 805 -43.11 7.41 -35.58
CA GLU A 805 -42.60 6.17 -36.15
C GLU A 805 -41.80 5.32 -35.15
N GLY A 806 -41.18 5.98 -34.16
CA GLY A 806 -40.40 5.32 -33.13
C GLY A 806 -41.16 4.88 -31.91
N PHE A 807 -42.43 5.13 -31.83
CA PHE A 807 -43.26 4.78 -30.67
C PHE A 807 -44.10 3.52 -30.95
N GLU A 808 -43.96 2.52 -30.11
CA GLU A 808 -44.80 1.35 -30.05
C GLU A 808 -45.31 1.17 -28.61
N PRO A 809 -46.65 1.07 -28.38
CA PRO A 809 -47.22 0.97 -27.04
C PRO A 809 -46.61 -0.15 -26.18
N ASN A 810 -46.32 -1.29 -26.76
CA ASN A 810 -45.77 -2.46 -26.06
C ASN A 810 -44.25 -2.38 -25.80
N PHE A 811 -43.50 -1.60 -26.59
CA PHE A 811 -42.06 -1.49 -26.55
C PHE A 811 -41.53 -0.11 -26.16
N GLY A 812 -42.43 0.84 -25.91
CA GLY A 812 -42.13 2.21 -25.49
C GLY A 812 -41.19 2.93 -26.48
N ALA A 813 -40.14 3.54 -25.97
CA ALA A 813 -39.13 4.25 -26.78
C ALA A 813 -38.01 3.35 -27.29
N ARG A 814 -38.03 2.03 -27.10
CA ARG A 814 -36.95 1.12 -27.56
C ARG A 814 -36.80 1.08 -29.09
N PRO A 815 -37.89 1.11 -29.93
CA PRO A 815 -37.78 1.18 -31.38
C PRO A 815 -37.17 2.49 -31.88
N LEU A 816 -37.33 3.60 -31.17
CA LEU A 816 -36.83 4.92 -31.50
C LEU A 816 -35.31 4.95 -31.74
N ARG A 817 -34.56 4.27 -30.92
CA ARG A 817 -33.10 4.19 -31.08
C ARG A 817 -32.69 3.49 -32.35
N ARG A 818 -33.40 2.43 -32.71
CA ARG A 818 -33.15 1.69 -33.95
C ARG A 818 -33.52 2.53 -35.18
N LEU A 819 -34.65 3.21 -35.12
CA LEU A 819 -35.11 4.12 -36.14
C LEU A 819 -34.11 5.23 -36.37
N LEU A 820 -33.65 5.94 -35.31
CA LEU A 820 -32.65 6.99 -35.40
C LEU A 820 -31.36 6.51 -36.06
N SER A 821 -30.90 5.32 -35.72
CA SER A 821 -29.68 4.75 -36.32
C SER A 821 -29.84 4.41 -37.78
N HIS A 822 -30.99 3.85 -38.17
CA HIS A 822 -31.24 3.47 -39.58
C HIS A 822 -31.59 4.65 -40.47
N THR A 823 -32.36 5.59 -40.01
CA THR A 823 -32.84 6.71 -40.84
C THR A 823 -31.92 7.91 -40.81
N ILE A 824 -31.44 8.33 -39.59
CA ILE A 824 -30.65 9.55 -39.47
C ILE A 824 -29.15 9.25 -39.52
N GLU A 825 -28.60 8.42 -38.61
CA GLU A 825 -27.15 8.17 -38.56
C GLU A 825 -26.63 7.55 -39.89
N THR A 826 -27.36 6.58 -40.44
CA THR A 826 -26.92 5.92 -41.71
C THR A 826 -26.97 6.86 -42.89
N GLN A 827 -28.03 7.68 -43.04
CA GLN A 827 -28.14 8.61 -44.16
C GLN A 827 -27.14 9.77 -44.02
N LEU A 828 -26.97 10.31 -42.81
CA LEU A 828 -25.97 11.35 -42.52
C LEU A 828 -24.55 10.85 -42.83
N SER A 829 -24.22 9.62 -42.48
CA SER A 829 -22.93 8.99 -42.79
C SER A 829 -22.70 8.87 -44.27
N LYS A 830 -23.73 8.51 -45.04
CA LYS A 830 -23.63 8.46 -46.51
C LYS A 830 -23.36 9.82 -47.12
N GLU A 831 -24.01 10.88 -46.63
CA GLU A 831 -23.80 12.23 -47.15
C GLU A 831 -22.43 12.80 -46.80
N ILE A 832 -21.91 12.47 -45.63
CA ILE A 832 -20.54 12.79 -45.21
C ILE A 832 -19.50 12.06 -46.12
N ILE A 833 -19.69 10.75 -46.37
CA ILE A 833 -18.79 9.96 -47.22
C ILE A 833 -18.82 10.45 -48.69
N LYS A 834 -20.01 10.86 -49.20
CA LYS A 834 -20.13 11.46 -50.53
C LYS A 834 -19.49 12.84 -50.64
N GLY A 835 -19.09 13.48 -49.52
CA GLY A 835 -18.51 14.81 -49.46
C GLY A 835 -19.52 15.95 -49.65
N ASN A 836 -20.83 15.67 -49.54
CA ASN A 836 -21.90 16.65 -49.58
C ASN A 836 -21.95 17.47 -48.27
N ILE A 837 -21.57 16.87 -47.17
CA ILE A 837 -21.42 17.49 -45.82
C ILE A 837 -19.92 17.50 -45.47
N LYS A 838 -19.41 18.66 -45.09
CA LYS A 838 -17.99 18.86 -44.77
C LYS A 838 -17.82 19.23 -43.29
N GLU A 839 -16.62 19.11 -42.81
CA GLU A 839 -16.21 19.59 -41.49
C GLU A 839 -16.50 21.09 -41.35
N GLY A 840 -17.16 21.49 -40.23
CA GLY A 840 -17.61 22.86 -39.98
C GLY A 840 -19.03 23.19 -40.46
N ASP A 841 -19.70 22.27 -41.18
CA ASP A 841 -21.07 22.51 -41.65
C ASP A 841 -22.10 22.31 -40.51
N THR A 842 -23.19 23.07 -40.58
CA THR A 842 -24.40 22.81 -39.81
C THR A 842 -25.40 22.09 -40.70
N VAL A 843 -25.88 20.92 -40.28
CA VAL A 843 -26.84 20.13 -41.09
C VAL A 843 -28.21 20.25 -40.52
N ASP A 844 -29.15 20.73 -41.30
CA ASP A 844 -30.55 20.85 -40.93
C ASP A 844 -31.34 19.64 -41.40
N ILE A 845 -31.98 18.95 -40.41
CA ILE A 845 -32.77 17.74 -40.62
C ILE A 845 -34.21 18.17 -40.77
N ASN A 846 -34.77 17.99 -42.00
CA ASN A 846 -36.13 18.31 -42.31
C ASN A 846 -36.89 17.07 -42.84
N VAL A 847 -38.20 17.19 -43.03
CA VAL A 847 -39.05 16.14 -43.59
C VAL A 847 -39.59 16.63 -44.93
N ASN A 848 -39.47 15.81 -45.95
CA ASN A 848 -40.13 16.06 -47.22
C ASN A 848 -40.96 14.82 -47.59
N GLY A 849 -42.28 14.89 -47.30
CA GLY A 849 -43.22 13.75 -47.47
C GLY A 849 -42.87 12.63 -46.43
N GLU A 850 -42.47 11.46 -46.96
CA GLU A 850 -42.15 10.29 -46.10
C GLU A 850 -40.63 10.17 -45.79
N GLU A 851 -39.77 11.02 -46.35
CA GLU A 851 -38.30 10.90 -46.17
C GLU A 851 -37.73 12.04 -45.37
N PHE A 852 -36.64 11.74 -44.63
CA PHE A 852 -35.83 12.73 -43.97
C PHE A 852 -34.84 13.33 -44.95
N THR A 853 -34.67 14.64 -44.96
CA THR A 853 -33.76 15.39 -45.82
C THR A 853 -32.69 16.08 -44.97
N PHE A 854 -31.46 16.09 -45.50
CA PHE A 854 -30.28 16.62 -44.81
C PHE A 854 -29.70 17.77 -45.62
N ASN A 855 -29.91 19.00 -45.14
CA ASN A 855 -29.52 20.22 -45.86
C ASN A 855 -28.31 20.87 -45.15
N PRO A 856 -27.11 20.85 -45.74
CA PRO A 856 -25.96 21.52 -45.16
C PRO A 856 -26.10 23.03 -45.26
N ILE A 857 -26.12 23.71 -44.13
CA ILE A 857 -26.03 25.17 -44.04
C ILE A 857 -24.55 25.53 -43.86
N ARG A 858 -23.94 26.01 -44.96
CA ARG A 858 -22.55 26.50 -44.94
C ARG A 858 -22.49 27.82 -44.23
N LYS A 859 -21.66 27.97 -43.20
CA LYS A 859 -21.28 29.31 -42.76
C LYS A 859 -20.52 29.99 -43.86
N MET A 860 -21.05 31.09 -44.45
CA MET A 860 -20.26 31.98 -45.27
C MET A 860 -19.06 32.41 -44.47
N GLU A 861 -17.87 32.10 -44.92
CA GLU A 861 -16.64 32.72 -44.39
C GLU A 861 -16.79 34.24 -44.59
N ALA A 862 -16.88 35.00 -43.47
CA ALA A 862 -16.87 36.45 -43.45
C ALA A 862 -15.44 36.91 -43.42
#